data_082a1fdca86b7a1b0fa42908e38f23cf
#
_entry.id   082a1fdca86b7a1b0fa42908e38f23cf
#
_cell.length_a   1.000
_cell.length_b   1.000
_cell.length_c   1.000
_cell.angle_alpha   90.00
_cell.angle_beta   90.00
_cell.angle_gamma   90.00
#
_symmetry.space_group_name_H-M   'P 1'
#
loop_
_entity.id
_entity.type
_entity.pdbx_description
1 polymer ?
#
loop_
_entity_poly.entity_id
_entity_poly.type
_entity_poly.pdbx_seq_one_letter_code
_entity_poly.pdbx_strand_id
1 'polypeptide(L)'
;MTAEIRFEPTLFLFLGTSSAQIGWRLKDLLKRAYGDIPILRFLWVDADSTVDPFIASWFFPMERAELVGFNGDAVLANLGNFPTLKAWWPRDSRLKAGYINRGAGQMRPVGRLALFRMFNDRTAGPAFIDKLRFATEAIQQIDNIDTTEKLSNEKTRFIVERGSVRVIIFFSTCGGTGSSMAFDLAYLCRHLLREANPTIMAISILPSIMDKAIKNETPTQRERIRANTYAWFRENNYLLENPNWRVAYPEGAPLDIQSPPFDMTFVVELGNQAGNRLNSEDDIFAMIASAVFLDTGSSIGGAIRGFNANVSVLLEEFQGRRRAYSSLAAASLVFPAEKILNYCGARLSQAMIRDVCLAPPDRYEVDEIVSALLGRLQLRDEQVLEGLLGETQFSNLNLPAIRKAADVEEARRLLALQEEADGREREYFRSKISEKAAELLQRASQSLKSEITALVLKRGAGFAQVALETLVAEVSEAQATASAARSLNGFQARLAQNGVGERDLALAEEEFAKARLKLRGMAGDAVRAAQKALFRKSWQEGLNRARNDCLNWLNEINQRSLHLHAQRQAAYVYQQLAEQIRQMKASLTSMIQALERARVKLEEDAKEHLKPSNGEDGVYELTVEAVGADYIQHFYQKHASGLNPAAVYMAFAEKIKIDSFEQFAAWSDAEWSEHLQAHAGIYFCQEVENTSLLEALTEYYGARSSAKIEEKMDRLVRYCHPFWQYDANSGIQGQEGKSIIGVEDERSDLIPDKYAQDPQYEIKSTGFKHRIDFARVQHGLPAFLLRDMSDYKSYYDQRRKGVDPLHIFPEAALAEEVVPQQKSEARHVFAVAAAFDYVIQVGSFYYFDPEKEYKNRNIRPVREYRLEQGREKAEDAFVHRDELVRQAEQLVERDVVNMGNQAAIRLLDERITEYKQTLSKMPPDGDLRRQYEDEILALQAKQQQLGYA
;
A
#
# COMPACT_ATOMS: atom_id res chain seq x y z
N MET A 1 -37.32 14.27 3.72
CA MET A 1 -37.38 13.30 4.86
C MET A 1 -35.98 13.07 5.37
N THR A 2 -35.79 12.96 6.67
CA THR A 2 -34.49 12.60 7.26
C THR A 2 -34.25 11.12 6.98
N ALA A 3 -33.14 10.75 6.32
CA ALA A 3 -32.81 9.37 6.12
C ALA A 3 -32.49 8.69 7.47
N GLU A 4 -33.13 7.55 7.76
CA GLU A 4 -32.83 6.75 8.97
C GLU A 4 -31.82 5.67 8.63
N ILE A 5 -30.64 5.70 9.27
CA ILE A 5 -29.62 4.67 9.18
C ILE A 5 -29.55 3.94 10.50
N ARG A 6 -29.71 2.62 10.45
CA ARG A 6 -29.70 1.76 11.61
C ARG A 6 -28.37 1.03 11.67
N PHE A 7 -27.54 1.43 12.62
CA PHE A 7 -26.29 0.75 12.90
C PHE A 7 -26.45 -0.37 13.93
N GLU A 8 -25.84 -1.48 13.62
CA GLU A 8 -25.66 -2.58 14.57
C GLU A 8 -24.22 -2.53 15.08
N PRO A 9 -23.96 -2.60 16.40
CA PRO A 9 -22.60 -2.69 16.94
C PRO A 9 -21.83 -3.80 16.24
N THR A 10 -20.78 -3.45 15.49
CA THR A 10 -20.11 -4.38 14.58
C THR A 10 -18.60 -4.35 14.75
N LEU A 11 -18.01 -5.53 14.89
CA LEU A 11 -16.58 -5.76 14.81
C LEU A 11 -16.24 -6.37 13.44
N PHE A 12 -15.39 -5.68 12.69
CA PHE A 12 -14.83 -6.15 11.43
C PHE A 12 -13.42 -6.70 11.67
N LEU A 13 -13.21 -7.98 11.36
CA LEU A 13 -11.92 -8.65 11.46
C LEU A 13 -11.38 -8.96 10.06
N PHE A 14 -10.20 -8.50 9.76
CA PHE A 14 -9.54 -8.72 8.46
C PHE A 14 -8.31 -9.59 8.65
N LEU A 15 -8.32 -10.81 8.08
CA LEU A 15 -7.28 -11.80 8.29
C LEU A 15 -6.39 -11.91 7.06
N GLY A 16 -5.16 -11.41 7.18
CA GLY A 16 -4.19 -11.35 6.09
C GLY A 16 -4.35 -10.09 5.21
N THR A 17 -3.34 -9.84 4.38
CA THR A 17 -3.23 -8.62 3.57
C THR A 17 -4.37 -8.48 2.54
N SER A 18 -4.80 -9.57 1.88
CA SER A 18 -5.89 -9.51 0.89
C SER A 18 -7.21 -9.02 1.50
N SER A 19 -7.55 -9.47 2.71
CA SER A 19 -8.75 -9.01 3.40
C SER A 19 -8.60 -7.59 3.95
N ALA A 20 -7.41 -7.15 4.33
CA ALA A 20 -7.14 -5.78 4.73
C ALA A 20 -7.47 -4.78 3.61
N GLN A 21 -7.27 -5.16 2.34
CA GLN A 21 -7.67 -4.36 1.18
C GLN A 21 -9.17 -4.06 1.15
N ILE A 22 -9.99 -5.02 1.56
CA ILE A 22 -11.44 -4.82 1.74
C ILE A 22 -11.69 -3.86 2.90
N GLY A 23 -10.98 -4.07 4.01
CA GLY A 23 -11.13 -3.29 5.24
C GLY A 23 -10.83 -1.80 5.05
N TRP A 24 -9.77 -1.47 4.36
CA TRP A 24 -9.43 -0.07 4.06
C TRP A 24 -10.50 0.61 3.21
N ARG A 25 -11.00 -0.06 2.15
CA ARG A 25 -12.06 0.46 1.29
C ARG A 25 -13.38 0.63 2.06
N LEU A 26 -13.73 -0.35 2.88
CA LEU A 26 -14.94 -0.28 3.71
C LEU A 26 -14.86 0.86 4.73
N LYS A 27 -13.72 0.99 5.42
CA LYS A 27 -13.51 2.07 6.38
C LYS A 27 -13.55 3.44 5.72
N ASP A 28 -12.94 3.57 4.53
CA ASP A 28 -12.97 4.79 3.74
C ASP A 28 -14.40 5.18 3.34
N LEU A 29 -15.20 4.22 2.84
CA LEU A 29 -16.60 4.44 2.50
C LEU A 29 -17.42 4.92 3.71
N LEU A 30 -17.29 4.24 4.85
CA LEU A 30 -18.01 4.61 6.07
C LEU A 30 -17.56 5.96 6.61
N LYS A 31 -16.26 6.22 6.64
CA LYS A 31 -15.71 7.46 7.17
C LYS A 31 -16.02 8.68 6.31
N ARG A 32 -16.01 8.54 4.99
CA ARG A 32 -16.44 9.60 4.07
C ARG A 32 -17.93 9.88 4.16
N ALA A 33 -18.74 8.84 4.37
CA ALA A 33 -20.19 8.99 4.47
C ALA A 33 -20.62 9.60 5.81
N TYR A 34 -20.00 9.21 6.91
CA TYR A 34 -20.53 9.42 8.27
C TYR A 34 -19.50 9.90 9.30
N GLY A 35 -18.23 9.99 8.94
CA GLY A 35 -17.15 10.20 9.89
C GLY A 35 -16.80 8.94 10.69
N ASP A 36 -16.23 9.10 11.87
CA ASP A 36 -15.89 7.97 12.74
C ASP A 36 -17.12 7.56 13.56
N ILE A 37 -17.57 6.32 13.37
CA ILE A 37 -18.68 5.71 14.09
C ILE A 37 -18.13 4.84 15.20
N PRO A 38 -18.26 5.21 16.50
CA PRO A 38 -17.56 4.53 17.60
C PRO A 38 -17.91 3.06 17.81
N ILE A 39 -19.12 2.61 17.43
CA ILE A 39 -19.59 1.22 17.53
C ILE A 39 -19.18 0.34 16.35
N LEU A 40 -18.46 0.88 15.38
CA LEU A 40 -17.87 0.14 14.27
C LEU A 40 -16.37 0.03 14.49
N ARG A 41 -15.86 -1.16 14.79
CA ARG A 41 -14.45 -1.39 15.05
C ARG A 41 -13.81 -2.23 13.95
N PHE A 42 -12.58 -1.87 13.62
CA PHE A 42 -11.82 -2.48 12.54
C PHE A 42 -10.50 -3.00 13.11
N LEU A 43 -10.30 -4.31 13.05
CA LEU A 43 -9.06 -4.93 13.50
C LEU A 43 -8.49 -5.80 12.37
N TRP A 44 -7.26 -5.49 11.98
CA TRP A 44 -6.50 -6.26 11.02
C TRP A 44 -5.53 -7.21 11.74
N VAL A 45 -5.58 -8.50 11.42
CA VAL A 45 -4.74 -9.55 12.00
C VAL A 45 -3.91 -10.17 10.89
N ASP A 46 -2.58 -10.07 11.00
CA ASP A 46 -1.69 -10.64 9.99
C ASP A 46 -0.45 -11.28 10.61
N ALA A 47 0.02 -12.35 9.96
CA ALA A 47 1.30 -12.99 10.22
C ALA A 47 2.47 -12.31 9.48
N ASP A 48 2.19 -11.29 8.66
CA ASP A 48 3.19 -10.50 7.95
C ASP A 48 3.43 -9.17 8.66
N SER A 49 4.67 -8.93 9.11
CA SER A 49 5.08 -7.68 9.73
C SER A 49 5.58 -6.63 8.73
N THR A 50 5.73 -7.00 7.45
CA THR A 50 6.40 -6.19 6.42
C THR A 50 5.43 -5.54 5.43
N VAL A 51 4.16 -5.36 5.80
CA VAL A 51 3.19 -4.75 4.89
C VAL A 51 3.62 -3.33 4.52
N ASP A 52 3.61 -3.09 3.23
CA ASP A 52 4.01 -1.84 2.61
C ASP A 52 3.25 -0.65 3.23
N PRO A 53 3.99 0.32 3.85
CA PRO A 53 3.38 1.53 4.37
C PRO A 53 2.63 2.35 3.31
N PHE A 54 2.99 2.15 2.03
CA PHE A 54 2.39 2.84 0.90
C PHE A 54 0.88 2.53 0.75
N ILE A 55 0.49 1.27 0.89
CA ILE A 55 -0.93 0.87 0.83
C ILE A 55 -1.71 1.50 2.00
N ALA A 56 -1.09 1.60 3.18
CA ALA A 56 -1.70 2.24 4.34
C ALA A 56 -1.83 3.76 4.24
N SER A 57 -1.07 4.43 3.36
CA SER A 57 -1.09 5.90 3.22
C SER A 57 -2.32 6.44 2.48
N TRP A 58 -2.95 5.63 1.63
CA TRP A 58 -4.11 6.02 0.82
C TRP A 58 -5.44 5.93 1.57
N PHE A 59 -5.49 5.13 2.65
CA PHE A 59 -6.70 4.83 3.39
C PHE A 59 -6.55 5.19 4.87
N PHE A 60 -7.67 5.37 5.55
CA PHE A 60 -7.67 5.59 6.99
C PHE A 60 -7.09 4.36 7.71
N PRO A 61 -6.12 4.54 8.61
CA PRO A 61 -5.45 3.43 9.27
C PRO A 61 -6.43 2.58 10.10
N MET A 62 -6.29 1.27 10.01
CA MET A 62 -6.97 0.30 10.88
C MET A 62 -6.06 -0.08 12.03
N GLU A 63 -6.65 -0.42 13.18
CA GLU A 63 -5.89 -1.03 14.25
C GLU A 63 -5.35 -2.38 13.78
N ARG A 64 -4.07 -2.62 14.01
CA ARG A 64 -3.39 -3.83 13.56
C ARG A 64 -2.87 -4.64 14.73
N ALA A 65 -3.14 -5.94 14.73
CA ALA A 65 -2.48 -6.91 15.56
C ALA A 65 -1.32 -7.52 14.77
N GLU A 66 -0.11 -7.09 15.05
CA GLU A 66 1.10 -7.51 14.36
C GLU A 66 1.77 -8.68 15.05
N LEU A 67 2.32 -9.57 14.24
CA LEU A 67 3.25 -10.57 14.70
C LEU A 67 4.65 -9.94 14.83
N VAL A 68 5.26 -10.02 16.00
CA VAL A 68 6.71 -9.84 16.11
C VAL A 68 7.37 -11.08 15.52
N GLY A 69 8.24 -10.89 14.52
CA GLY A 69 8.91 -11.99 13.83
C GLY A 69 9.64 -12.94 14.79
N PHE A 70 9.47 -14.24 14.61
CA PHE A 70 10.09 -15.26 15.45
C PHE A 70 10.56 -16.47 14.63
N ASN A 71 11.50 -17.22 15.20
CA ASN A 71 11.97 -18.47 14.60
C ASN A 71 10.99 -19.61 14.94
N GLY A 72 10.14 -19.97 13.97
CA GLY A 72 9.16 -21.02 14.10
C GLY A 72 9.75 -22.39 14.32
N ASP A 73 10.87 -22.73 13.65
CA ASP A 73 11.56 -24.01 13.85
C ASP A 73 12.09 -24.17 15.27
N ALA A 74 12.57 -23.10 15.90
CA ALA A 74 12.99 -23.12 17.29
C ALA A 74 11.80 -23.37 18.26
N VAL A 75 10.61 -22.83 17.96
CA VAL A 75 9.40 -23.13 18.72
C VAL A 75 9.00 -24.59 18.54
N LEU A 76 9.02 -25.10 17.32
CA LEU A 76 8.64 -26.48 17.01
C LEU A 76 9.62 -27.52 17.62
N ALA A 77 10.92 -27.21 17.66
CA ALA A 77 11.91 -28.03 18.34
C ALA A 77 11.66 -28.15 19.86
N ASN A 78 10.96 -27.17 20.44
CA ASN A 78 10.70 -27.08 21.87
C ASN A 78 9.20 -27.12 22.20
N LEU A 79 8.38 -27.83 21.42
CA LEU A 79 6.93 -27.94 21.61
C LEU A 79 6.50 -28.40 23.02
N GLY A 80 7.40 -29.09 23.76
CA GLY A 80 7.16 -29.45 25.16
C GLY A 80 6.91 -28.24 26.07
N ASN A 81 7.51 -27.09 25.74
CA ASN A 81 7.35 -25.84 26.48
C ASN A 81 6.06 -25.07 26.09
N PHE A 82 5.34 -25.53 25.08
CA PHE A 82 4.13 -24.92 24.55
C PHE A 82 2.97 -25.93 24.51
N PRO A 83 2.38 -26.28 25.64
CA PRO A 83 1.37 -27.35 25.72
C PRO A 83 0.12 -27.06 24.86
N THR A 84 -0.27 -25.78 24.75
CA THR A 84 -1.39 -25.35 23.90
C THR A 84 -1.11 -25.54 22.40
N LEU A 85 0.12 -25.34 21.94
CA LEU A 85 0.54 -25.64 20.57
C LEU A 85 0.66 -27.15 20.33
N LYS A 86 1.25 -27.87 21.29
CA LYS A 86 1.44 -29.31 21.19
C LYS A 86 0.11 -30.07 21.06
N ALA A 87 -0.96 -29.55 21.62
CA ALA A 87 -2.28 -30.17 21.61
C ALA A 87 -2.86 -30.35 20.19
N TRP A 88 -2.56 -29.43 19.27
CA TRP A 88 -3.14 -29.44 17.91
C TRP A 88 -2.09 -29.55 16.80
N TRP A 89 -0.79 -29.32 17.08
CA TRP A 89 0.24 -29.39 16.03
C TRP A 89 0.29 -30.77 15.39
N PRO A 90 0.34 -30.89 14.05
CA PRO A 90 0.39 -32.17 13.36
C PRO A 90 1.61 -33.00 13.78
N ARG A 91 1.40 -34.18 14.36
CA ARG A 91 2.46 -35.03 15.00
C ARG A 91 3.51 -35.54 14.01
N ASP A 92 3.08 -35.85 12.79
CA ASP A 92 3.92 -36.44 11.75
C ASP A 92 4.45 -35.41 10.74
N SER A 93 4.30 -34.14 11.09
CA SER A 93 4.68 -33.05 10.20
C SER A 93 6.20 -32.89 10.14
N ARG A 94 6.76 -33.02 8.94
CA ARG A 94 8.13 -32.58 8.61
C ARG A 94 8.18 -31.09 8.25
N LEU A 95 7.13 -30.37 8.55
CA LEU A 95 7.01 -28.97 8.22
C LEU A 95 8.09 -28.14 8.92
N LYS A 96 8.86 -27.41 8.14
CA LYS A 96 9.76 -26.37 8.63
C LYS A 96 9.00 -25.03 8.56
N ALA A 97 8.85 -24.40 9.70
CA ALA A 97 8.16 -23.09 9.79
C ALA A 97 9.10 -21.92 9.44
N GLY A 98 10.40 -22.13 9.55
CA GLY A 98 11.40 -21.10 9.28
C GLY A 98 11.28 -19.89 10.20
N TYR A 99 11.78 -18.76 9.74
CA TYR A 99 11.58 -17.47 10.41
C TYR A 99 10.28 -16.83 9.88
N ILE A 100 9.31 -16.64 10.77
CA ILE A 100 7.98 -16.13 10.43
C ILE A 100 7.98 -14.62 10.65
N ASN A 101 8.08 -13.85 9.57
CA ASN A 101 7.98 -12.39 9.58
C ASN A 101 7.35 -11.82 8.29
N ARG A 102 7.18 -12.65 7.26
CA ARG A 102 6.61 -12.29 5.96
C ARG A 102 5.42 -13.18 5.61
N GLY A 103 4.49 -13.32 6.56
CA GLY A 103 3.33 -14.16 6.40
C GLY A 103 3.59 -15.65 6.66
N ALA A 104 2.54 -16.46 6.54
CA ALA A 104 2.55 -17.89 6.82
C ALA A 104 3.00 -18.76 5.62
N GLY A 105 3.47 -18.16 4.51
CA GLY A 105 3.94 -18.90 3.34
C GLY A 105 2.92 -19.87 2.73
N GLN A 106 1.64 -19.56 2.76
CA GLN A 106 0.51 -20.40 2.33
C GLN A 106 0.35 -21.71 3.15
N MET A 107 1.02 -21.81 4.30
CA MET A 107 0.94 -22.99 5.17
C MET A 107 -0.01 -22.73 6.33
N ARG A 108 -1.17 -23.36 6.32
CA ARG A 108 -2.25 -23.16 7.32
C ARG A 108 -1.80 -23.43 8.76
N PRO A 109 -1.11 -24.52 9.10
CA PRO A 109 -0.61 -24.72 10.46
C PRO A 109 0.39 -23.64 10.92
N VAL A 110 1.18 -23.06 10.00
CA VAL A 110 2.10 -21.95 10.32
C VAL A 110 1.33 -20.66 10.63
N GLY A 111 0.24 -20.39 9.91
CA GLY A 111 -0.62 -19.25 10.22
C GLY A 111 -1.25 -19.38 11.62
N ARG A 112 -1.76 -20.57 11.97
CA ARG A 112 -2.29 -20.82 13.31
C ARG A 112 -1.20 -20.73 14.40
N LEU A 113 0.01 -21.23 14.11
CA LEU A 113 1.18 -21.07 15.00
C LEU A 113 1.47 -19.58 15.27
N ALA A 114 1.40 -18.75 14.23
CA ALA A 114 1.57 -17.30 14.36
C ALA A 114 0.52 -16.69 15.30
N LEU A 115 -0.76 -17.08 15.18
CA LEU A 115 -1.83 -16.62 16.06
C LEU A 115 -1.53 -16.96 17.53
N PHE A 116 -1.14 -18.21 17.81
CA PHE A 116 -0.83 -18.64 19.17
C PHE A 116 0.39 -17.92 19.75
N ARG A 117 1.36 -17.53 18.91
CA ARG A 117 2.52 -16.75 19.33
C ARG A 117 2.19 -15.29 19.61
N MET A 118 1.39 -14.64 18.76
CA MET A 118 0.99 -13.25 18.99
C MET A 118 -0.10 -13.09 20.05
N PHE A 119 -0.70 -14.20 20.51
CA PHE A 119 -1.88 -14.19 21.36
C PHE A 119 -1.71 -13.29 22.60
N ASN A 120 -0.59 -13.44 23.33
CA ASN A 120 -0.23 -12.64 24.52
C ASN A 120 1.16 -12.02 24.44
N ASP A 121 1.70 -11.85 23.25
CA ASP A 121 2.97 -11.16 23.03
C ASP A 121 2.78 -9.65 23.19
N ARG A 122 3.41 -9.06 24.23
CA ARG A 122 3.37 -7.64 24.56
C ARG A 122 4.68 -6.92 24.28
N THR A 123 5.58 -7.53 23.52
CA THR A 123 6.92 -6.96 23.24
C THR A 123 6.87 -5.70 22.39
N ALA A 124 5.87 -5.57 21.51
CA ALA A 124 5.68 -4.40 20.65
C ALA A 124 4.43 -3.57 20.99
N GLY A 125 3.83 -3.77 22.17
CA GLY A 125 2.61 -3.09 22.58
C GLY A 125 1.54 -4.06 23.12
N PRO A 126 0.25 -3.66 23.13
CA PRO A 126 -0.83 -4.54 23.57
C PRO A 126 -0.88 -5.83 22.75
N ALA A 127 -1.02 -6.97 23.43
CA ALA A 127 -1.13 -8.28 22.79
C ALA A 127 -2.38 -8.38 21.90
N PHE A 128 -2.41 -9.36 20.98
CA PHE A 128 -3.57 -9.62 20.15
C PHE A 128 -4.86 -9.78 20.97
N ILE A 129 -4.84 -10.57 22.03
CA ILE A 129 -6.03 -10.80 22.87
C ILE A 129 -6.50 -9.52 23.57
N ASP A 130 -5.58 -8.62 23.97
CA ASP A 130 -5.93 -7.35 24.58
C ASP A 130 -6.62 -6.42 23.58
N LYS A 131 -6.13 -6.37 22.32
CA LYS A 131 -6.75 -5.61 21.25
C LYS A 131 -8.13 -6.16 20.89
N LEU A 132 -8.27 -7.48 20.82
CA LEU A 132 -9.55 -8.12 20.54
C LEU A 132 -10.58 -7.85 21.65
N ARG A 133 -10.19 -7.94 22.93
CA ARG A 133 -11.05 -7.58 24.07
C ARG A 133 -11.46 -6.11 24.00
N PHE A 134 -10.50 -5.22 23.83
CA PHE A 134 -10.78 -3.80 23.71
C PHE A 134 -11.78 -3.52 22.58
N ALA A 135 -11.61 -4.12 21.41
CA ALA A 135 -12.51 -3.94 20.28
C ALA A 135 -13.92 -4.49 20.57
N THR A 136 -14.04 -5.68 21.21
CA THR A 136 -15.33 -6.29 21.59
C THR A 136 -16.05 -5.54 22.70
N GLU A 137 -15.31 -4.97 23.65
CA GLU A 137 -15.88 -4.12 24.71
C GLU A 137 -16.34 -2.78 24.13
N ALA A 138 -15.52 -2.16 23.29
CA ALA A 138 -15.79 -0.84 22.72
C ALA A 138 -17.10 -0.77 21.92
N ILE A 139 -17.45 -1.83 21.16
CA ILE A 139 -18.71 -1.86 20.38
C ILE A 139 -19.95 -1.96 21.27
N GLN A 140 -19.82 -2.41 22.52
CA GLN A 140 -20.91 -2.57 23.49
C GLN A 140 -21.00 -1.43 24.50
N GLN A 141 -20.00 -0.52 24.55
CA GLN A 141 -19.99 0.58 25.50
C GLN A 141 -21.15 1.55 25.25
N ILE A 142 -21.92 1.86 26.29
CA ILE A 142 -23.05 2.75 26.23
C ILE A 142 -22.65 4.14 25.73
N ASP A 143 -21.49 4.65 26.18
CA ASP A 143 -20.98 5.96 25.74
C ASP A 143 -20.69 6.00 24.23
N ASN A 144 -20.21 4.90 23.64
CA ASN A 144 -20.00 4.78 22.19
C ASN A 144 -21.32 4.71 21.43
N ILE A 145 -22.31 4.00 21.97
CA ILE A 145 -23.66 3.91 21.42
C ILE A 145 -24.31 5.30 21.42
N ASP A 146 -24.31 5.98 22.56
CA ASP A 146 -24.88 7.31 22.70
C ASP A 146 -24.16 8.36 21.85
N THR A 147 -22.83 8.24 21.71
CA THR A 147 -22.03 9.10 20.85
C THR A 147 -22.41 8.88 19.38
N THR A 148 -22.62 7.64 18.95
CA THR A 148 -23.05 7.32 17.59
C THR A 148 -24.42 7.96 17.29
N GLU A 149 -25.40 7.83 18.19
CA GLU A 149 -26.73 8.44 17.99
C GLU A 149 -26.66 9.98 17.93
N LYS A 150 -25.74 10.60 18.69
CA LYS A 150 -25.49 12.06 18.68
C LYS A 150 -24.84 12.58 17.38
N LEU A 151 -24.23 11.72 16.58
CA LEU A 151 -23.71 12.12 15.26
C LEU A 151 -24.81 12.38 14.24
N SER A 152 -26.10 12.13 14.58
CA SER A 152 -27.24 12.48 13.75
C SER A 152 -27.24 13.96 13.38
N ASN A 153 -27.62 14.26 12.15
CA ASN A 153 -27.73 15.63 11.63
C ASN A 153 -29.11 15.88 11.01
N GLU A 154 -29.32 17.07 10.46
CA GLU A 154 -30.60 17.45 9.87
C GLU A 154 -31.04 16.56 8.70
N LYS A 155 -30.09 15.92 8.00
CA LYS A 155 -30.33 15.07 6.83
C LYS A 155 -30.37 13.59 7.16
N THR A 156 -29.65 13.17 8.21
CA THR A 156 -29.47 11.75 8.54
C THR A 156 -29.62 11.51 10.03
N ARG A 157 -30.52 10.59 10.39
CA ARG A 157 -30.75 10.14 11.75
C ARG A 157 -30.10 8.78 11.96
N PHE A 158 -29.19 8.67 12.92
CA PHE A 158 -28.58 7.41 13.32
C PHE A 158 -29.36 6.77 14.46
N ILE A 159 -29.68 5.50 14.29
CA ILE A 159 -30.35 4.67 15.28
C ILE A 159 -29.44 3.45 15.55
N VAL A 160 -29.14 3.16 16.80
CA VAL A 160 -28.33 1.99 17.16
C VAL A 160 -29.24 0.85 17.62
N GLU A 161 -29.10 -0.31 17.02
CA GLU A 161 -29.79 -1.54 17.42
C GLU A 161 -29.13 -2.14 18.65
N ARG A 162 -29.58 -1.75 19.84
CA ARG A 162 -28.96 -2.05 21.13
C ARG A 162 -29.02 -3.52 21.55
N GLY A 163 -29.85 -4.34 20.90
CA GLY A 163 -30.11 -5.74 21.25
C GLY A 163 -29.33 -6.77 20.44
N SER A 164 -28.51 -6.33 19.49
CA SER A 164 -27.72 -7.20 18.61
C SER A 164 -26.27 -6.74 18.55
N VAL A 165 -25.37 -7.69 18.34
CA VAL A 165 -23.95 -7.46 18.11
C VAL A 165 -23.52 -8.34 16.96
N ARG A 166 -22.73 -7.78 16.04
CA ARG A 166 -22.28 -8.47 14.86
C ARG A 166 -20.75 -8.54 14.76
N VAL A 167 -20.24 -9.67 14.27
CA VAL A 167 -18.85 -9.84 13.93
C VAL A 167 -18.78 -10.29 12.47
N ILE A 168 -18.03 -9.59 11.64
CA ILE A 168 -17.80 -9.96 10.24
C ILE A 168 -16.32 -10.26 10.05
N ILE A 169 -16.02 -11.49 9.65
CA ILE A 169 -14.65 -11.99 9.49
C ILE A 169 -14.35 -12.15 8.01
N PHE A 170 -13.39 -11.37 7.52
CA PHE A 170 -12.93 -11.40 6.13
C PHE A 170 -11.62 -12.17 6.03
N PHE A 171 -11.55 -13.10 5.11
CA PHE A 171 -10.33 -13.87 4.88
C PHE A 171 -10.32 -14.51 3.49
N SER A 172 -9.14 -14.98 3.07
CA SER A 172 -9.01 -15.85 1.91
C SER A 172 -8.87 -17.30 2.35
N THR A 173 -9.60 -18.22 1.71
CA THR A 173 -9.44 -19.66 1.92
C THR A 173 -8.10 -20.18 1.42
N CYS A 174 -7.42 -19.42 0.57
CA CYS A 174 -6.20 -19.78 -0.14
C CYS A 174 -4.94 -19.70 0.71
N GLY A 175 -4.86 -18.63 1.54
CA GLY A 175 -3.65 -18.24 2.26
C GLY A 175 -3.42 -19.05 3.53
N GLY A 176 -2.20 -18.97 4.05
CA GLY A 176 -1.84 -19.58 5.33
C GLY A 176 -2.39 -18.82 6.53
N THR A 177 -2.50 -17.49 6.47
CA THR A 177 -2.98 -16.66 7.60
C THR A 177 -4.49 -16.72 7.76
N GLY A 178 -5.25 -16.23 6.80
CA GLY A 178 -6.70 -16.09 6.92
C GLY A 178 -7.42 -17.42 7.11
N SER A 179 -7.13 -18.40 6.24
CA SER A 179 -7.79 -19.71 6.26
C SER A 179 -7.53 -20.52 7.53
N SER A 180 -6.46 -20.22 8.26
CA SER A 180 -6.10 -20.96 9.48
C SER A 180 -6.61 -20.30 10.76
N MET A 181 -6.74 -18.97 10.78
CA MET A 181 -7.11 -18.22 11.97
C MET A 181 -8.62 -17.98 12.09
N ALA A 182 -9.37 -18.10 10.99
CA ALA A 182 -10.78 -17.71 10.93
C ALA A 182 -11.65 -18.40 11.97
N PHE A 183 -11.46 -19.71 12.16
CA PHE A 183 -12.23 -20.48 13.16
C PHE A 183 -11.87 -20.07 14.59
N ASP A 184 -10.57 -19.96 14.90
CA ASP A 184 -10.11 -19.53 16.22
C ASP A 184 -10.68 -18.15 16.59
N LEU A 185 -10.67 -17.18 15.63
CA LEU A 185 -11.20 -15.85 15.87
C LEU A 185 -12.71 -15.83 16.03
N ALA A 186 -13.43 -16.63 15.25
CA ALA A 186 -14.89 -16.78 15.40
C ALA A 186 -15.25 -17.27 16.81
N TYR A 187 -14.59 -18.31 17.29
CA TYR A 187 -14.84 -18.85 18.62
C TYR A 187 -14.36 -17.95 19.75
N LEU A 188 -13.25 -17.24 19.58
CA LEU A 188 -12.82 -16.22 20.54
C LEU A 188 -13.84 -15.07 20.64
N CYS A 189 -14.39 -14.61 19.51
CA CYS A 189 -15.45 -13.61 19.52
C CYS A 189 -16.74 -14.14 20.16
N ARG A 190 -17.16 -15.36 19.87
CA ARG A 190 -18.31 -15.98 20.57
C ARG A 190 -18.10 -16.03 22.07
N HIS A 191 -16.89 -16.35 22.52
CA HIS A 191 -16.56 -16.37 23.93
C HIS A 191 -16.60 -14.99 24.59
N LEU A 192 -15.95 -14.01 23.95
CA LEU A 192 -15.86 -12.65 24.48
C LEU A 192 -17.20 -11.91 24.47
N LEU A 193 -18.04 -12.21 23.50
CA LEU A 193 -19.35 -11.59 23.29
C LEU A 193 -20.52 -12.49 23.73
N ARG A 194 -20.27 -13.55 24.49
CA ARG A 194 -21.27 -14.60 24.81
C ARG A 194 -22.56 -14.07 25.42
N GLU A 195 -22.49 -12.98 26.21
CA GLU A 195 -23.67 -12.38 26.85
C GLU A 195 -24.57 -11.63 25.85
N ALA A 196 -23.97 -11.12 24.75
CA ALA A 196 -24.67 -10.43 23.69
C ALA A 196 -25.18 -11.36 22.58
N ASN A 197 -24.85 -12.66 22.62
CA ASN A 197 -25.17 -13.66 21.60
C ASN A 197 -24.89 -13.15 20.16
N PRO A 198 -23.61 -12.95 19.79
CA PRO A 198 -23.25 -12.29 18.56
C PRO A 198 -23.63 -13.08 17.32
N THR A 199 -24.07 -12.40 16.27
CA THR A 199 -24.13 -12.97 14.92
C THR A 199 -22.75 -12.91 14.27
N ILE A 200 -22.15 -14.05 13.93
CA ILE A 200 -20.83 -14.12 13.31
C ILE A 200 -20.96 -14.51 11.84
N MET A 201 -20.49 -13.65 10.97
CA MET A 201 -20.51 -13.83 9.52
C MET A 201 -19.08 -14.01 9.00
N ALA A 202 -18.91 -14.98 8.12
CA ALA A 202 -17.67 -15.15 7.34
C ALA A 202 -17.86 -14.61 5.92
N ILE A 203 -16.92 -13.83 5.43
CA ILE A 203 -16.82 -13.47 4.01
C ILE A 203 -15.47 -13.95 3.49
N SER A 204 -15.51 -15.01 2.69
CA SER A 204 -14.31 -15.70 2.23
C SER A 204 -14.07 -15.52 0.73
N ILE A 205 -12.81 -15.30 0.38
CA ILE A 205 -12.35 -15.13 -0.99
C ILE A 205 -11.80 -16.46 -1.49
N LEU A 206 -12.26 -16.89 -2.68
CA LEU A 206 -11.88 -18.16 -3.29
C LEU A 206 -10.66 -18.02 -4.25
N PRO A 207 -10.01 -19.12 -4.66
CA PRO A 207 -8.78 -19.12 -5.46
C PRO A 207 -8.86 -18.38 -6.78
N SER A 208 -10.01 -18.38 -7.45
CA SER A 208 -10.19 -17.71 -8.75
C SER A 208 -9.82 -16.21 -8.72
N ILE A 209 -9.95 -15.57 -7.55
CA ILE A 209 -9.60 -14.17 -7.33
C ILE A 209 -8.07 -14.00 -7.25
N MET A 210 -7.40 -14.95 -6.63
CA MET A 210 -5.95 -14.87 -6.39
C MET A 210 -5.09 -15.30 -7.58
N ASP A 211 -5.68 -15.85 -8.64
CA ASP A 211 -4.96 -16.40 -9.79
C ASP A 211 -4.05 -15.37 -10.51
N LYS A 212 -4.42 -14.08 -10.50
CA LYS A 212 -3.58 -13.02 -11.08
C LYS A 212 -2.42 -12.64 -10.16
N ALA A 213 -2.67 -12.52 -8.86
CA ALA A 213 -1.65 -12.19 -7.87
C ALA A 213 -0.54 -13.25 -7.81
N ILE A 214 -0.91 -14.51 -8.04
CA ILE A 214 0.00 -15.65 -7.96
C ILE A 214 0.59 -16.10 -9.31
N LYS A 215 0.46 -15.31 -10.37
CA LYS A 215 1.01 -15.67 -11.70
C LYS A 215 2.51 -15.99 -11.67
N ASN A 216 3.25 -15.31 -10.80
CA ASN A 216 4.70 -15.47 -10.65
C ASN A 216 5.07 -16.54 -9.61
N GLU A 217 4.08 -17.14 -8.95
CA GLU A 217 4.30 -18.21 -7.98
C GLU A 217 4.62 -19.54 -8.68
N THR A 218 5.30 -20.41 -7.96
CA THR A 218 5.63 -21.74 -8.47
C THR A 218 4.36 -22.58 -8.68
N PRO A 219 4.34 -23.57 -9.59
CA PRO A 219 3.21 -24.50 -9.73
C PRO A 219 2.79 -25.10 -8.39
N THR A 220 3.75 -25.47 -7.57
CA THR A 220 3.55 -26.03 -6.22
C THR A 220 2.76 -25.10 -5.29
N GLN A 221 3.02 -23.79 -5.35
CA GLN A 221 2.30 -22.80 -4.55
C GLN A 221 0.87 -22.61 -5.06
N ARG A 222 0.68 -22.58 -6.37
CA ARG A 222 -0.65 -22.49 -7.00
C ARG A 222 -1.54 -23.68 -6.68
N GLU A 223 -0.98 -24.87 -6.63
CA GLU A 223 -1.68 -26.10 -6.20
C GLU A 223 -2.06 -26.02 -4.72
N ARG A 224 -1.14 -25.52 -3.88
CA ARG A 224 -1.36 -25.43 -2.43
C ARG A 224 -2.54 -24.53 -2.08
N ILE A 225 -2.72 -23.38 -2.72
CA ILE A 225 -3.85 -22.49 -2.43
C ILE A 225 -5.21 -23.16 -2.71
N ARG A 226 -5.28 -23.98 -3.75
CA ARG A 226 -6.50 -24.77 -4.09
C ARG A 226 -6.73 -25.90 -3.09
N ALA A 227 -5.67 -26.59 -2.72
CA ALA A 227 -5.72 -27.62 -1.68
C ALA A 227 -6.12 -27.04 -0.30
N ASN A 228 -5.60 -25.86 0.06
CA ASN A 228 -5.98 -25.14 1.27
C ASN A 228 -7.47 -24.80 1.29
N THR A 229 -8.01 -24.38 0.16
CA THR A 229 -9.44 -24.08 0.02
C THR A 229 -10.30 -25.30 0.28
N TYR A 230 -9.97 -26.45 -0.34
CA TYR A 230 -10.70 -27.68 -0.09
C TYR A 230 -10.60 -28.12 1.37
N ALA A 231 -9.41 -28.05 1.97
CA ALA A 231 -9.20 -28.38 3.37
C ALA A 231 -10.04 -27.48 4.30
N TRP A 232 -10.13 -26.17 3.97
CA TRP A 232 -10.96 -25.25 4.73
C TRP A 232 -12.45 -25.61 4.65
N PHE A 233 -12.97 -25.92 3.46
CA PHE A 233 -14.37 -26.36 3.30
C PHE A 233 -14.65 -27.65 4.07
N ARG A 234 -13.73 -28.61 4.09
CA ARG A 234 -13.87 -29.83 4.90
C ARG A 234 -14.01 -29.53 6.38
N GLU A 235 -13.14 -28.65 6.88
CA GLU A 235 -13.17 -28.24 8.29
C GLU A 235 -14.43 -27.45 8.63
N ASN A 236 -14.87 -26.55 7.78
CA ASN A 236 -16.08 -25.78 8.00
C ASN A 236 -17.33 -26.68 7.99
N ASN A 237 -17.44 -27.61 7.02
CA ASN A 237 -18.52 -28.58 6.98
C ASN A 237 -18.51 -29.45 8.24
N TYR A 238 -17.35 -29.94 8.67
CA TYR A 238 -17.22 -30.71 9.92
C TYR A 238 -17.75 -29.94 11.14
N LEU A 239 -17.37 -28.65 11.27
CA LEU A 239 -17.80 -27.79 12.38
C LEU A 239 -19.30 -27.42 12.30
N LEU A 240 -19.89 -27.42 11.11
CA LEU A 240 -21.31 -27.24 10.91
C LEU A 240 -22.11 -28.48 11.38
N GLU A 241 -21.59 -29.67 11.07
CA GLU A 241 -22.24 -30.95 11.44
C GLU A 241 -21.93 -31.32 12.90
N ASN A 242 -20.74 -31.05 13.38
CA ASN A 242 -20.24 -31.40 14.70
C ASN A 242 -19.76 -30.14 15.44
N PRO A 243 -20.67 -29.29 15.89
CA PRO A 243 -20.32 -27.99 16.48
C PRO A 243 -19.73 -28.17 17.88
N ASN A 244 -18.48 -28.63 17.95
CA ASN A 244 -17.76 -28.85 19.20
C ASN A 244 -16.36 -28.31 19.09
N TRP A 245 -16.16 -27.10 19.61
CA TRP A 245 -14.85 -26.43 19.63
C TRP A 245 -14.23 -26.47 21.01
N ARG A 246 -13.22 -27.33 21.18
CA ARG A 246 -12.50 -27.46 22.45
C ARG A 246 -11.00 -27.18 22.25
N VAL A 247 -10.62 -25.94 22.46
CA VAL A 247 -9.23 -25.46 22.26
C VAL A 247 -8.76 -24.65 23.47
N ALA A 248 -7.55 -24.97 23.94
CA ALA A 248 -6.88 -24.17 24.95
C ALA A 248 -5.98 -23.13 24.27
N TYR A 249 -6.22 -21.87 24.57
CA TYR A 249 -5.37 -20.76 24.14
C TYR A 249 -4.32 -20.44 25.22
N PRO A 250 -3.19 -19.78 24.85
CA PRO A 250 -2.25 -19.27 25.84
C PRO A 250 -2.95 -18.40 26.88
N GLU A 251 -2.62 -18.57 28.17
CA GLU A 251 -3.18 -17.83 29.33
C GLU A 251 -4.66 -18.07 29.65
N GLY A 252 -5.30 -19.11 29.13
CA GLY A 252 -6.73 -19.33 29.43
C GLY A 252 -7.13 -20.77 29.70
N ALA A 253 -8.29 -20.92 30.30
CA ALA A 253 -8.98 -22.20 30.32
C ALA A 253 -9.37 -22.60 28.88
N PRO A 254 -9.48 -23.92 28.58
CA PRO A 254 -9.98 -24.33 27.28
C PRO A 254 -11.37 -23.74 27.01
N LEU A 255 -11.55 -23.19 25.81
CA LEU A 255 -12.89 -22.87 25.35
C LEU A 255 -13.62 -24.18 25.03
N ASP A 256 -14.87 -24.26 25.42
CA ASP A 256 -15.78 -25.39 25.11
C ASP A 256 -17.08 -24.78 24.58
N ILE A 257 -17.23 -24.73 23.25
CA ILE A 257 -18.34 -24.04 22.57
C ILE A 257 -19.04 -25.05 21.65
N GLN A 258 -20.34 -25.22 21.86
CA GLN A 258 -21.21 -26.17 21.16
C GLN A 258 -22.07 -25.48 20.10
N SER A 259 -21.48 -24.60 19.31
CA SER A 259 -22.14 -23.92 18.18
C SER A 259 -21.21 -23.84 16.97
N PRO A 260 -21.73 -23.70 15.74
CA PRO A 260 -20.91 -23.49 14.57
C PRO A 260 -20.03 -22.23 14.70
N PRO A 261 -18.89 -22.17 14.00
CA PRO A 261 -18.04 -20.98 14.03
C PRO A 261 -18.76 -19.75 13.46
N PHE A 262 -19.48 -19.93 12.38
CA PHE A 262 -20.19 -18.89 11.65
C PHE A 262 -21.69 -19.19 11.58
N ASP A 263 -22.49 -18.15 11.73
CA ASP A 263 -23.95 -18.24 11.51
C ASP A 263 -24.27 -18.15 10.01
N MET A 264 -23.43 -17.42 9.25
CA MET A 264 -23.48 -17.35 7.79
C MET A 264 -22.08 -17.35 7.18
N THR A 265 -21.93 -18.04 6.07
CA THR A 265 -20.67 -18.12 5.33
C THR A 265 -20.88 -17.68 3.89
N PHE A 266 -20.35 -16.50 3.57
CA PHE A 266 -20.32 -15.98 2.22
C PHE A 266 -19.02 -16.39 1.53
N VAL A 267 -19.16 -16.88 0.32
CA VAL A 267 -18.04 -17.23 -0.57
C VAL A 267 -18.11 -16.36 -1.81
N VAL A 268 -16.97 -15.80 -2.22
CA VAL A 268 -16.90 -14.88 -3.35
C VAL A 268 -15.84 -15.34 -4.33
N GLU A 269 -16.22 -15.40 -5.60
CA GLU A 269 -15.37 -15.74 -6.74
C GLU A 269 -15.20 -14.53 -7.68
N LEU A 270 -14.30 -14.67 -8.65
CA LEU A 270 -14.06 -13.64 -9.66
C LEU A 270 -15.19 -13.53 -10.71
N GLY A 271 -15.97 -14.58 -10.86
CA GLY A 271 -17.09 -14.68 -11.81
C GLY A 271 -18.42 -14.99 -11.12
N ASN A 272 -19.52 -14.76 -11.83
CA ASN A 272 -20.86 -15.07 -11.35
C ASN A 272 -21.60 -16.04 -12.29
N GLN A 273 -22.78 -16.50 -11.87
CA GLN A 273 -23.58 -17.49 -12.61
C GLN A 273 -24.13 -16.97 -13.94
N ALA A 274 -24.25 -15.63 -14.11
CA ALA A 274 -24.65 -15.01 -15.35
C ALA A 274 -23.52 -14.93 -16.41
N GLY A 275 -22.33 -15.47 -16.10
CA GLY A 275 -21.17 -15.46 -17.00
C GLY A 275 -20.32 -14.20 -16.93
N ASN A 276 -20.65 -13.26 -16.03
CA ASN A 276 -19.88 -12.05 -15.85
C ASN A 276 -18.66 -12.31 -14.98
N ARG A 277 -17.56 -11.63 -15.29
CA ARG A 277 -16.30 -11.74 -14.57
C ARG A 277 -15.69 -10.38 -14.33
N LEU A 278 -15.16 -10.13 -13.12
CA LEU A 278 -14.44 -8.92 -12.80
C LEU A 278 -13.03 -8.92 -13.38
N ASN A 279 -12.50 -7.73 -13.63
CA ASN A 279 -11.19 -7.56 -14.27
C ASN A 279 -10.02 -7.89 -13.34
N SER A 280 -10.18 -7.59 -12.06
CA SER A 280 -9.09 -7.66 -11.08
C SER A 280 -9.57 -8.10 -9.71
N GLU A 281 -8.63 -8.45 -8.86
CA GLU A 281 -8.87 -8.67 -7.43
C GLU A 281 -9.33 -7.38 -6.72
N ASP A 282 -8.81 -6.22 -7.15
CA ASP A 282 -9.21 -4.92 -6.63
C ASP A 282 -10.70 -4.63 -6.84
N ASP A 283 -11.26 -5.02 -7.97
CA ASP A 283 -12.69 -4.88 -8.26
C ASP A 283 -13.54 -5.73 -7.31
N ILE A 284 -13.07 -6.94 -6.99
CA ILE A 284 -13.73 -7.80 -5.99
C ILE A 284 -13.65 -7.19 -4.60
N PHE A 285 -12.49 -6.69 -4.20
CA PHE A 285 -12.34 -6.05 -2.89
C PHE A 285 -13.24 -4.83 -2.76
N ALA A 286 -13.34 -4.03 -3.82
CA ALA A 286 -14.24 -2.88 -3.89
C ALA A 286 -15.72 -3.31 -3.83
N MET A 287 -16.09 -4.39 -4.53
CA MET A 287 -17.45 -4.95 -4.52
C MET A 287 -17.83 -5.44 -3.12
N ILE A 288 -16.98 -6.23 -2.50
CA ILE A 288 -17.24 -6.74 -1.14
C ILE A 288 -17.37 -5.56 -0.15
N ALA A 289 -16.45 -4.59 -0.23
CA ALA A 289 -16.50 -3.40 0.61
C ALA A 289 -17.80 -2.61 0.39
N SER A 290 -18.24 -2.43 -0.86
CA SER A 290 -19.49 -1.76 -1.20
C SER A 290 -20.72 -2.52 -0.69
N ALA A 291 -20.76 -3.85 -0.85
CA ALA A 291 -21.86 -4.68 -0.36
C ALA A 291 -21.99 -4.60 1.17
N VAL A 292 -20.86 -4.71 1.88
CA VAL A 292 -20.83 -4.62 3.35
C VAL A 292 -21.10 -3.19 3.83
N PHE A 293 -20.64 -2.18 3.09
CA PHE A 293 -21.00 -0.78 3.37
C PHE A 293 -22.50 -0.57 3.28
N LEU A 294 -23.16 -1.08 2.23
CA LEU A 294 -24.62 -0.98 2.07
C LEU A 294 -25.37 -1.74 3.16
N ASP A 295 -24.87 -2.89 3.58
CA ASP A 295 -25.44 -3.67 4.68
C ASP A 295 -25.27 -2.97 6.05
N THR A 296 -24.12 -2.33 6.28
CA THR A 296 -23.78 -1.77 7.60
C THR A 296 -24.22 -0.30 7.74
N GLY A 297 -24.01 0.48 6.70
CA GLY A 297 -24.06 1.93 6.73
C GLY A 297 -25.19 2.54 5.87
N SER A 298 -26.23 1.78 5.51
CA SER A 298 -27.35 2.34 4.75
C SER A 298 -28.70 1.75 5.19
N SER A 299 -29.79 2.36 4.74
CA SER A 299 -31.13 1.83 4.94
C SER A 299 -31.36 0.47 4.24
N ILE A 300 -30.53 0.13 3.26
CA ILE A 300 -30.52 -1.16 2.58
C ILE A 300 -30.20 -2.29 3.57
N GLY A 301 -29.31 -2.04 4.54
CA GLY A 301 -28.89 -3.02 5.52
C GLY A 301 -30.02 -3.66 6.30
N GLY A 302 -31.06 -2.89 6.64
CA GLY A 302 -32.24 -3.42 7.30
C GLY A 302 -32.97 -4.49 6.48
N ALA A 303 -33.08 -4.32 5.17
CA ALA A 303 -33.69 -5.29 4.27
C ALA A 303 -32.79 -6.54 4.09
N ILE A 304 -31.48 -6.36 3.93
CA ILE A 304 -30.51 -7.47 3.84
C ILE A 304 -30.53 -8.29 5.15
N ARG A 305 -30.47 -7.65 6.31
CA ARG A 305 -30.52 -8.31 7.60
C ARG A 305 -31.83 -9.07 7.82
N GLY A 306 -32.95 -8.47 7.45
CA GLY A 306 -34.26 -9.12 7.51
C GLY A 306 -34.30 -10.39 6.65
N PHE A 307 -33.74 -10.38 5.48
CA PHE A 307 -33.59 -11.57 4.63
C PHE A 307 -32.65 -12.59 5.26
N ASN A 308 -31.47 -12.18 5.71
CA ASN A 308 -30.49 -13.04 6.36
C ASN A 308 -31.03 -13.71 7.63
N ALA A 309 -31.87 -13.04 8.41
CA ALA A 309 -32.45 -13.58 9.64
C ALA A 309 -33.47 -14.71 9.40
N ASN A 310 -34.07 -14.81 8.21
CA ASN A 310 -35.11 -15.76 7.87
C ASN A 310 -34.63 -16.89 6.96
N VAL A 311 -33.32 -17.13 6.84
CA VAL A 311 -32.76 -18.12 5.91
C VAL A 311 -32.76 -19.53 6.54
N SER A 312 -33.92 -20.17 6.61
CA SER A 312 -34.05 -21.58 7.02
C SER A 312 -33.34 -22.54 6.05
N VAL A 313 -33.17 -22.13 4.78
CA VAL A 313 -32.51 -22.95 3.75
C VAL A 313 -31.08 -23.35 4.09
N LEU A 314 -30.38 -22.57 4.92
CA LEU A 314 -29.01 -22.89 5.36
C LEU A 314 -28.95 -24.16 6.23
N LEU A 315 -30.05 -24.54 6.81
CA LEU A 315 -30.17 -25.75 7.64
C LEU A 315 -30.62 -26.97 6.85
N GLU A 316 -31.11 -26.78 5.61
CA GLU A 316 -31.52 -27.87 4.72
C GLU A 316 -30.30 -28.62 4.19
N GLU A 317 -30.52 -29.86 3.81
CA GLU A 317 -29.49 -30.70 3.19
C GLU A 317 -29.84 -31.00 1.73
N PHE A 318 -28.80 -31.17 0.95
CA PHE A 318 -28.88 -31.67 -0.41
C PHE A 318 -27.74 -32.64 -0.64
N GLN A 319 -28.09 -33.86 -1.03
CA GLN A 319 -27.18 -35.00 -1.18
C GLN A 319 -26.30 -35.23 0.08
N GLY A 320 -26.90 -35.13 1.27
CA GLY A 320 -26.21 -35.32 2.53
C GLY A 320 -25.20 -34.21 2.90
N ARG A 321 -25.32 -33.02 2.29
CA ARG A 321 -24.49 -31.85 2.61
C ARG A 321 -25.38 -30.66 2.87
N ARG A 322 -25.05 -29.89 3.90
CA ARG A 322 -25.79 -28.66 4.25
C ARG A 322 -25.68 -27.58 3.18
N ARG A 323 -26.77 -26.88 2.96
CA ARG A 323 -26.89 -25.75 2.04
C ARG A 323 -26.36 -24.44 2.68
N ALA A 324 -25.25 -24.52 3.41
CA ALA A 324 -24.77 -23.50 4.36
C ALA A 324 -24.04 -22.30 3.74
N TYR A 325 -23.84 -22.29 2.42
CA TYR A 325 -23.05 -21.24 1.78
C TYR A 325 -23.92 -20.25 1.04
N SER A 326 -23.43 -19.02 1.02
CA SER A 326 -24.10 -17.84 0.44
C SER A 326 -23.13 -17.07 -0.43
N SER A 327 -23.63 -16.19 -1.28
CA SER A 327 -22.81 -15.19 -1.99
C SER A 327 -23.56 -13.88 -2.12
N LEU A 328 -22.83 -12.85 -2.50
CA LEU A 328 -23.33 -11.49 -2.58
C LEU A 328 -22.83 -10.79 -3.85
N ALA A 329 -23.54 -9.72 -4.22
CA ALA A 329 -23.12 -8.76 -5.23
C ALA A 329 -23.56 -7.35 -4.83
N ALA A 330 -22.75 -6.39 -5.23
CA ALA A 330 -23.12 -4.98 -5.22
C ALA A 330 -22.63 -4.33 -6.51
N ALA A 331 -23.41 -3.38 -7.00
CA ALA A 331 -23.06 -2.55 -8.14
C ALA A 331 -23.63 -1.15 -7.94
N SER A 332 -23.04 -0.16 -8.60
CA SER A 332 -23.48 1.24 -8.44
C SER A 332 -23.41 1.99 -9.74
N LEU A 333 -24.41 2.86 -9.96
CA LEU A 333 -24.31 3.96 -10.91
C LEU A 333 -23.80 5.17 -10.15
N VAL A 334 -22.64 5.71 -10.54
CA VAL A 334 -21.99 6.75 -9.77
C VAL A 334 -21.70 7.99 -10.60
N PHE A 335 -21.79 9.13 -9.96
CA PHE A 335 -21.09 10.33 -10.41
C PHE A 335 -19.60 10.08 -10.14
N PRO A 336 -18.72 10.09 -11.16
CA PRO A 336 -17.34 9.67 -11.01
C PRO A 336 -16.48 10.73 -10.31
N ALA A 337 -16.84 11.09 -9.07
CA ALA A 337 -16.27 12.18 -8.30
C ALA A 337 -14.75 12.09 -8.15
N GLU A 338 -14.24 10.90 -7.79
CA GLU A 338 -12.81 10.67 -7.65
C GLU A 338 -12.07 10.85 -8.97
N LYS A 339 -12.64 10.33 -10.06
CA LYS A 339 -12.07 10.45 -11.40
C LYS A 339 -12.03 11.91 -11.86
N ILE A 340 -13.09 12.66 -11.56
CA ILE A 340 -13.16 14.11 -11.82
C ILE A 340 -12.10 14.86 -11.01
N LEU A 341 -11.98 14.58 -9.70
CA LEU A 341 -10.99 15.21 -8.84
C LEU A 341 -9.56 14.93 -9.30
N ASN A 342 -9.28 13.67 -9.63
CA ASN A 342 -7.96 13.25 -10.10
C ASN A 342 -7.62 13.88 -11.45
N TYR A 343 -8.56 13.90 -12.38
CA TYR A 343 -8.39 14.60 -13.67
C TYR A 343 -8.14 16.09 -13.48
N CYS A 344 -8.99 16.74 -12.69
CA CYS A 344 -8.88 18.18 -12.43
C CYS A 344 -7.56 18.51 -11.71
N GLY A 345 -7.20 17.71 -10.72
CA GLY A 345 -5.93 17.81 -10.01
C GLY A 345 -4.72 17.66 -10.94
N ALA A 346 -4.73 16.63 -11.78
CA ALA A 346 -3.66 16.40 -12.77
C ALA A 346 -3.55 17.56 -13.78
N ARG A 347 -4.67 18.03 -14.30
CA ARG A 347 -4.69 19.16 -15.28
C ARG A 347 -4.21 20.48 -14.68
N LEU A 348 -4.65 20.80 -13.47
CA LEU A 348 -4.21 22.00 -12.77
C LEU A 348 -2.72 21.90 -12.39
N SER A 349 -2.26 20.73 -11.96
CA SER A 349 -0.84 20.48 -11.69
C SER A 349 0.04 20.63 -12.92
N GLN A 350 -0.41 20.15 -14.08
CA GLN A 350 0.28 20.42 -15.35
C GLN A 350 0.42 21.91 -15.62
N ALA A 351 -0.65 22.67 -15.39
CA ALA A 351 -0.61 24.12 -15.55
C ALA A 351 0.35 24.78 -14.55
N MET A 352 0.37 24.34 -13.29
CA MET A 352 1.34 24.81 -12.29
C MET A 352 2.79 24.55 -12.71
N ILE A 353 3.08 23.33 -13.19
CA ILE A 353 4.43 22.98 -13.65
C ILE A 353 4.80 23.82 -14.88
N ARG A 354 3.94 23.89 -15.89
CA ARG A 354 4.23 24.59 -17.15
C ARG A 354 4.32 26.10 -16.94
N ASP A 355 3.35 26.72 -16.26
CA ASP A 355 3.14 28.15 -16.23
C ASP A 355 3.87 28.84 -15.07
N VAL A 356 4.33 28.07 -14.07
CA VAL A 356 5.03 28.57 -12.89
C VAL A 356 6.40 27.93 -12.73
N CYS A 357 6.44 26.60 -12.52
CA CYS A 357 7.69 25.95 -12.16
C CYS A 357 8.73 25.98 -13.29
N LEU A 358 8.31 25.85 -14.54
CA LEU A 358 9.15 25.77 -15.73
C LEU A 358 8.97 26.98 -16.67
N ALA A 359 8.16 27.95 -16.28
CA ALA A 359 7.92 29.14 -17.09
C ALA A 359 9.24 29.85 -17.41
N PRO A 360 9.49 30.23 -18.68
CA PRO A 360 10.66 30.99 -19.02
C PRO A 360 10.57 32.41 -18.41
N PRO A 361 11.58 32.84 -17.63
CA PRO A 361 11.52 34.14 -16.99
C PRO A 361 11.79 35.27 -18.00
N ASP A 362 11.26 36.46 -17.71
CA ASP A 362 11.71 37.69 -18.38
C ASP A 362 13.13 38.01 -17.92
N ARG A 363 14.02 38.17 -18.88
CA ARG A 363 15.46 38.50 -18.61
C ARG A 363 15.63 39.79 -17.84
N TYR A 364 14.83 40.81 -18.15
CA TYR A 364 14.89 42.08 -17.45
C TYR A 364 14.58 41.94 -15.95
N GLU A 365 13.54 41.19 -15.64
CA GLU A 365 13.15 40.88 -14.26
C GLU A 365 14.23 40.05 -13.51
N VAL A 366 14.90 39.12 -14.22
CA VAL A 366 16.00 38.35 -13.64
C VAL A 366 17.19 39.27 -13.32
N ASP A 367 17.58 40.16 -14.25
CA ASP A 367 18.72 41.06 -14.07
C ASP A 367 18.46 42.00 -12.88
N GLU A 368 17.24 42.52 -12.73
CA GLU A 368 16.85 43.38 -11.60
C GLU A 368 16.95 42.63 -10.27
N ILE A 369 16.41 41.41 -10.21
CA ILE A 369 16.43 40.55 -9.00
C ILE A 369 17.87 40.19 -8.64
N VAL A 370 18.69 39.76 -9.61
CA VAL A 370 20.10 39.43 -9.38
C VAL A 370 20.89 40.65 -8.90
N SER A 371 20.67 41.82 -9.50
CA SER A 371 21.32 43.07 -9.06
C SER A 371 20.92 43.42 -7.61
N ALA A 372 19.65 43.27 -7.27
CA ALA A 372 19.17 43.47 -5.91
C ALA A 372 19.76 42.43 -4.93
N LEU A 373 19.88 41.20 -5.37
CA LEU A 373 20.47 40.11 -4.58
C LEU A 373 21.94 40.38 -4.28
N LEU A 374 22.74 40.76 -5.30
CA LEU A 374 24.15 41.14 -5.10
C LEU A 374 24.31 42.27 -4.08
N GLY A 375 23.39 43.26 -4.11
CA GLY A 375 23.34 44.31 -3.09
C GLY A 375 23.07 43.81 -1.67
N ARG A 376 22.07 42.98 -1.53
CA ARG A 376 21.72 42.39 -0.22
C ARG A 376 22.82 41.49 0.34
N LEU A 377 23.48 40.74 -0.52
CA LEU A 377 24.61 39.88 -0.16
C LEU A 377 25.90 40.63 0.11
N GLN A 378 25.90 41.96 -0.11
CA GLN A 378 27.11 42.80 -0.04
C GLN A 378 28.25 42.34 -0.96
N LEU A 379 27.89 41.85 -2.12
CA LEU A 379 28.79 41.25 -3.11
C LEU A 379 29.09 42.24 -4.28
N ARG A 380 28.79 43.53 -4.12
CA ARG A 380 29.25 44.56 -5.09
C ARG A 380 30.70 44.87 -4.84
N ASP A 381 31.45 45.15 -5.92
CA ASP A 381 32.90 45.31 -5.93
C ASP A 381 33.42 46.23 -4.82
N GLU A 382 32.87 47.41 -4.74
CA GLU A 382 33.27 48.44 -3.77
C GLU A 382 32.97 47.98 -2.33
N GLN A 383 31.80 47.41 -2.11
CA GLN A 383 31.35 46.94 -0.80
C GLN A 383 32.23 45.80 -0.23
N VAL A 384 32.67 44.90 -1.09
CA VAL A 384 33.52 43.78 -0.66
C VAL A 384 34.89 44.28 -0.23
N LEU A 385 35.56 45.14 -1.04
CA LEU A 385 36.88 45.63 -0.71
C LEU A 385 36.87 46.58 0.49
N GLU A 386 35.92 47.51 0.56
CA GLU A 386 35.73 48.38 1.72
C GLU A 386 35.43 47.57 2.98
N GLY A 387 34.56 46.55 2.90
CA GLY A 387 34.24 45.69 4.01
C GLY A 387 35.42 44.88 4.52
N LEU A 388 36.25 44.35 3.61
CA LEU A 388 37.46 43.59 3.97
C LEU A 388 38.55 44.49 4.56
N LEU A 389 38.83 45.62 3.92
CA LEU A 389 39.86 46.59 4.41
C LEU A 389 39.42 47.22 5.73
N GLY A 390 38.17 47.73 5.78
CA GLY A 390 37.67 48.44 6.96
C GLY A 390 38.57 49.59 7.37
N GLU A 391 38.54 49.98 8.64
CA GLU A 391 39.46 50.98 9.18
C GLU A 391 40.82 50.34 9.52
N THR A 392 41.76 50.42 8.58
CA THR A 392 43.16 50.00 8.79
C THR A 392 44.02 51.20 9.00
N GLN A 393 44.38 51.53 10.22
CA GLN A 393 45.33 52.61 10.56
C GLN A 393 46.57 51.99 11.18
N PHE A 394 47.67 52.26 10.50
CA PHE A 394 48.97 51.91 11.02
C PHE A 394 49.42 52.89 12.10
N SER A 395 50.07 52.40 13.12
CA SER A 395 50.62 53.20 14.20
C SER A 395 51.80 53.98 13.68
N ASN A 396 51.76 55.29 13.70
CA ASN A 396 52.86 56.15 13.25
C ASN A 396 53.77 56.51 14.41
N LEU A 397 55.06 56.15 14.36
CA LEU A 397 56.09 56.64 15.22
C LEU A 397 56.43 58.08 14.80
N ASN A 398 56.52 58.91 15.76
CA ASN A 398 56.89 60.30 15.52
C ASN A 398 58.43 60.41 15.28
N LEU A 399 58.83 60.43 14.00
CA LEU A 399 60.22 60.57 13.66
C LEU A 399 60.63 62.04 13.81
N PRO A 400 61.57 62.37 14.68
CA PRO A 400 62.00 63.75 14.88
C PRO A 400 62.65 64.33 13.68
N ALA A 401 62.55 65.65 13.53
CA ALA A 401 63.25 66.32 12.46
C ALA A 401 64.77 66.25 12.65
N ILE A 402 65.47 65.98 11.59
CA ILE A 402 66.91 65.84 11.58
C ILE A 402 67.52 67.28 11.60
N ARG A 403 68.15 67.63 12.77
CA ARG A 403 68.75 68.96 12.99
C ARG A 403 70.26 68.87 13.09
N LYS A 404 70.81 67.78 13.54
CA LYS A 404 72.22 67.46 13.70
C LYS A 404 72.56 66.03 13.26
N ALA A 405 73.82 65.71 13.05
CA ALA A 405 74.26 64.42 12.60
C ALA A 405 73.81 63.22 13.49
N ALA A 406 73.74 63.37 14.83
CA ALA A 406 73.25 62.40 15.77
C ALA A 406 71.75 62.03 15.58
N ASP A 407 70.97 62.97 15.09
CA ASP A 407 69.55 62.76 14.86
C ASP A 407 69.31 61.80 13.65
N VAL A 408 70.28 61.61 12.76
CA VAL A 408 70.23 60.70 11.61
C VAL A 408 70.21 59.26 12.10
N GLU A 409 71.11 58.96 13.08
CA GLU A 409 71.17 57.56 13.61
C GLU A 409 69.94 57.26 14.40
N GLU A 410 69.39 58.14 15.17
CA GLU A 410 68.14 58.01 15.87
C GLU A 410 66.95 57.87 14.89
N ALA A 411 66.90 58.68 13.84
CA ALA A 411 65.90 58.53 12.81
C ALA A 411 65.96 57.15 12.12
N ARG A 412 67.16 56.63 11.84
CA ARG A 412 67.36 55.32 11.24
C ARG A 412 66.91 54.23 12.16
N ARG A 413 67.21 54.30 13.48
CA ARG A 413 66.75 53.32 14.48
C ARG A 413 65.21 53.31 14.58
N LEU A 414 64.64 54.52 14.70
CA LEU A 414 63.16 54.65 14.76
C LEU A 414 62.50 54.20 13.48
N LEU A 415 63.10 54.48 12.29
CA LEU A 415 62.60 53.92 11.03
C LEU A 415 62.65 52.41 10.98
N ALA A 416 63.70 51.76 11.49
CA ALA A 416 63.76 50.29 11.60
C ALA A 416 62.71 49.72 12.55
N LEU A 417 62.53 50.42 13.70
CA LEU A 417 61.45 50.05 14.65
C LEU A 417 60.03 50.22 14.05
N GLN A 418 59.84 51.32 13.25
CA GLN A 418 58.63 51.53 12.51
C GLN A 418 58.38 50.39 11.47
N GLU A 419 59.40 50.03 10.68
CA GLU A 419 59.36 48.98 9.71
C GLU A 419 59.01 47.63 10.36
N GLU A 420 59.54 47.29 11.55
CA GLU A 420 59.24 46.10 12.32
C GLU A 420 57.81 46.16 12.89
N ALA A 421 57.39 47.30 13.44
CA ALA A 421 56.05 47.51 13.96
C ALA A 421 55.01 47.37 12.85
N ASP A 422 55.25 48.07 11.70
CA ASP A 422 54.37 47.93 10.51
C ASP A 422 54.34 46.51 9.97
N GLY A 423 55.43 45.77 10.03
CA GLY A 423 55.46 44.35 9.68
C GLY A 423 54.49 43.50 10.52
N ARG A 424 54.51 43.74 11.84
CA ARG A 424 53.59 43.04 12.77
C ARG A 424 52.13 43.47 12.56
N GLU A 425 51.92 44.79 12.38
CA GLU A 425 50.59 45.34 12.11
C GLU A 425 50.05 44.85 10.76
N ARG A 426 50.85 44.76 9.71
CA ARG A 426 50.46 44.18 8.41
C ARG A 426 49.99 42.72 8.58
N GLU A 427 50.72 41.88 9.36
CA GLU A 427 50.34 40.50 9.58
C GLU A 427 49.02 40.39 10.37
N TYR A 428 48.85 41.25 11.38
CA TYR A 428 47.60 41.34 12.13
C TYR A 428 46.44 41.75 11.23
N PHE A 429 46.60 42.79 10.40
CA PHE A 429 45.53 43.20 9.50
C PHE A 429 45.24 42.18 8.40
N ARG A 430 46.26 41.44 7.91
CA ARG A 430 46.03 40.30 6.98
C ARG A 430 45.21 39.22 7.60
N SER A 431 45.47 38.85 8.86
CA SER A 431 44.63 37.89 9.59
C SER A 431 43.20 38.41 9.71
N LYS A 432 43.02 39.65 10.07
CA LYS A 432 41.67 40.26 10.18
C LYS A 432 40.93 40.34 8.84
N ILE A 433 41.62 40.63 7.75
CA ILE A 433 41.03 40.61 6.40
C ILE A 433 40.60 39.16 6.06
N SER A 434 41.42 38.15 6.38
CA SER A 434 41.06 36.76 6.15
C SER A 434 39.88 36.28 7.00
N GLU A 435 39.81 36.67 8.29
CA GLU A 435 38.67 36.43 9.15
C GLU A 435 37.38 37.03 8.58
N LYS A 436 37.41 38.33 8.22
CA LYS A 436 36.25 38.99 7.58
C LYS A 436 35.84 38.37 6.25
N ALA A 437 36.79 37.88 5.45
CA ALA A 437 36.50 37.19 4.21
C ALA A 437 35.76 35.87 4.47
N ALA A 438 36.18 35.12 5.50
CA ALA A 438 35.49 33.89 5.91
C ALA A 438 34.08 34.18 6.45
N GLU A 439 33.90 35.22 7.26
CA GLU A 439 32.57 35.64 7.73
C GLU A 439 31.65 36.10 6.58
N LEU A 440 32.20 36.85 5.63
CA LEU A 440 31.45 37.28 4.43
C LEU A 440 30.99 36.06 3.62
N LEU A 441 31.90 35.11 3.37
CA LEU A 441 31.57 33.88 2.65
C LEU A 441 30.46 33.11 3.36
N GLN A 442 30.57 32.93 4.66
CA GLN A 442 29.54 32.19 5.43
C GLN A 442 28.18 32.88 5.35
N ARG A 443 28.14 34.22 5.60
CA ARG A 443 26.87 35.00 5.52
C ARG A 443 26.30 35.00 4.12
N ALA A 444 27.11 35.24 3.11
CA ALA A 444 26.68 35.26 1.72
C ALA A 444 26.14 33.87 1.29
N SER A 445 26.79 32.76 1.69
CA SER A 445 26.36 31.40 1.41
C SER A 445 24.99 31.08 2.02
N GLN A 446 24.81 31.42 3.30
CA GLN A 446 23.53 31.18 3.98
C GLN A 446 22.41 32.04 3.38
N SER A 447 22.63 33.30 3.17
CA SER A 447 21.66 34.21 2.58
C SER A 447 21.32 33.82 1.14
N LEU A 448 22.31 33.43 0.34
CA LEU A 448 22.11 32.96 -1.03
C LEU A 448 21.18 31.75 -1.06
N LYS A 449 21.45 30.78 -0.20
CA LYS A 449 20.61 29.57 -0.12
C LYS A 449 19.15 29.92 0.23
N SER A 450 18.94 30.79 1.19
CA SER A 450 17.61 31.27 1.59
C SER A 450 16.89 32.03 0.46
N GLU A 451 17.61 32.94 -0.22
CA GLU A 451 17.06 33.74 -1.31
C GLU A 451 16.69 32.90 -2.53
N ILE A 452 17.54 31.92 -2.90
CA ILE A 452 17.22 30.98 -3.99
C ILE A 452 16.04 30.08 -3.62
N THR A 453 15.98 29.61 -2.38
CA THR A 453 14.78 28.88 -1.90
C THR A 453 13.53 29.75 -2.05
N ALA A 454 13.57 30.99 -1.64
CA ALA A 454 12.44 31.92 -1.80
C ALA A 454 12.06 32.15 -3.28
N LEU A 455 13.04 32.21 -4.18
CA LEU A 455 12.77 32.30 -5.62
C LEU A 455 12.09 31.06 -6.18
N VAL A 456 12.58 29.86 -5.82
CA VAL A 456 11.97 28.59 -6.23
C VAL A 456 10.51 28.50 -5.75
N LEU A 457 10.24 28.87 -4.50
CA LEU A 457 8.91 28.83 -3.94
C LEU A 457 7.94 29.85 -4.56
N LYS A 458 8.43 31.03 -4.93
CA LYS A 458 7.58 32.13 -5.46
C LYS A 458 7.48 32.14 -6.98
N ARG A 459 8.54 31.76 -7.69
CA ARG A 459 8.69 31.93 -9.14
C ARG A 459 8.97 30.64 -9.89
N GLY A 460 9.22 29.56 -9.16
CA GLY A 460 9.53 28.25 -9.72
C GLY A 460 11.02 28.02 -10.01
N ALA A 461 11.33 26.79 -10.35
CA ALA A 461 12.69 26.31 -10.56
C ALA A 461 13.35 26.92 -11.83
N GLY A 462 12.57 27.11 -12.90
CA GLY A 462 13.04 27.70 -14.16
C GLY A 462 13.55 29.11 -13.97
N PHE A 463 12.81 29.94 -13.24
CA PHE A 463 13.23 31.30 -12.91
C PHE A 463 14.53 31.30 -12.06
N ALA A 464 14.54 30.49 -11.00
CA ALA A 464 15.69 30.38 -10.10
C ALA A 464 16.96 29.89 -10.84
N GLN A 465 16.82 28.99 -11.80
CA GLN A 465 17.92 28.49 -12.62
C GLN A 465 18.56 29.63 -13.45
N VAL A 466 17.73 30.42 -14.14
CA VAL A 466 18.23 31.55 -14.95
C VAL A 466 18.85 32.62 -14.06
N ALA A 467 18.25 32.88 -12.89
CA ALA A 467 18.84 33.79 -11.90
C ALA A 467 20.23 33.34 -11.42
N LEU A 468 20.42 32.03 -11.17
CA LEU A 468 21.73 31.48 -10.83
C LEU A 468 22.72 31.52 -12.01
N GLU A 469 22.26 31.34 -13.25
CA GLU A 469 23.08 31.48 -14.44
C GLU A 469 23.60 32.90 -14.56
N THR A 470 22.74 33.91 -14.40
CA THR A 470 23.13 35.32 -14.39
C THR A 470 24.07 35.60 -13.23
N LEU A 471 23.78 35.10 -12.04
CA LEU A 471 24.63 35.33 -10.87
C LEU A 471 26.02 34.68 -11.01
N VAL A 472 26.12 33.48 -11.58
CA VAL A 472 27.43 32.85 -11.87
C VAL A 472 28.22 33.68 -12.86
N ALA A 473 27.60 34.22 -13.90
CA ALA A 473 28.25 35.09 -14.86
C ALA A 473 28.80 36.35 -14.20
N GLU A 474 28.08 36.87 -13.19
CA GLU A 474 28.51 38.03 -12.42
C GLU A 474 29.69 37.78 -11.48
N VAL A 475 29.74 36.63 -10.82
CA VAL A 475 30.76 36.30 -9.80
C VAL A 475 31.94 35.48 -10.35
N SER A 476 31.89 34.92 -11.55
CA SER A 476 32.96 34.14 -12.17
C SER A 476 33.60 34.87 -13.32
N GLU A 477 34.91 34.63 -13.59
CA GLU A 477 35.64 35.07 -14.75
C GLU A 477 35.22 34.42 -16.07
N ALA A 478 34.25 33.47 -16.04
CA ALA A 478 33.82 32.78 -17.22
C ALA A 478 33.22 33.74 -18.24
N GLN A 479 33.70 33.66 -19.45
CA GLN A 479 33.33 34.49 -20.59
C GLN A 479 31.84 34.73 -20.69
N ALA A 480 31.44 35.96 -20.36
CA ALA A 480 30.07 36.37 -20.64
C ALA A 480 29.88 36.38 -22.16
N THR A 481 28.84 35.66 -22.65
CA THR A 481 28.38 35.88 -24.02
C THR A 481 28.14 37.38 -24.24
N ALA A 482 28.35 37.87 -25.42
CA ALA A 482 28.37 39.32 -25.77
C ALA A 482 27.12 40.11 -25.35
N SER A 483 26.01 39.45 -24.97
CA SER A 483 24.78 40.08 -24.47
C SER A 483 24.73 40.27 -22.94
N ALA A 484 25.47 39.50 -22.18
CA ALA A 484 25.63 39.65 -20.72
C ALA A 484 26.77 40.62 -20.34
N ALA A 485 27.59 41.01 -21.33
CA ALA A 485 28.80 41.81 -21.14
C ALA A 485 28.55 43.28 -20.80
N ARG A 486 27.32 43.73 -20.58
CA ARG A 486 27.05 45.15 -20.30
C ARG A 486 27.19 45.56 -18.84
N SER A 487 27.13 44.62 -17.92
CA SER A 487 27.23 44.99 -16.54
C SER A 487 28.59 44.73 -15.92
N LEU A 488 29.25 43.63 -16.26
CA LEU A 488 30.37 43.28 -15.41
C LEU A 488 31.27 42.27 -16.12
N ASN A 489 32.26 42.78 -16.75
CA ASN A 489 33.49 42.01 -16.90
C ASN A 489 33.87 41.45 -15.52
N GLY A 490 33.68 40.20 -15.29
CA GLY A 490 33.71 39.53 -14.01
C GLY A 490 34.43 40.29 -12.89
N PHE A 491 33.87 40.29 -11.74
CA PHE A 491 34.35 41.05 -10.60
C PHE A 491 35.85 40.89 -10.38
N GLN A 492 36.43 39.71 -10.65
CA GLN A 492 37.87 39.47 -10.57
C GLN A 492 38.66 40.27 -11.62
N ALA A 493 38.13 40.44 -12.82
CA ALA A 493 38.76 41.26 -13.85
C ALA A 493 38.74 42.76 -13.48
N ARG A 494 37.67 43.25 -12.83
CA ARG A 494 37.58 44.63 -12.34
C ARG A 494 38.47 44.89 -11.14
N LEU A 495 38.58 43.95 -10.21
CA LEU A 495 39.54 44.02 -9.13
C LEU A 495 40.95 44.12 -9.66
N ALA A 496 41.28 43.40 -10.75
CA ALA A 496 42.57 43.47 -11.40
C ALA A 496 42.80 44.82 -12.15
N GLN A 497 41.77 45.46 -12.69
CA GLN A 497 41.88 46.74 -13.39
C GLN A 497 42.03 47.94 -12.45
N ASN A 498 41.34 47.95 -11.33
CA ASN A 498 41.32 49.06 -10.36
C ASN A 498 42.13 48.76 -9.10
N GLY A 499 42.76 47.65 -9.03
CA GLY A 499 43.47 47.15 -7.86
C GLY A 499 44.98 47.45 -7.92
N VAL A 500 45.62 47.27 -6.77
CA VAL A 500 47.08 47.33 -6.63
C VAL A 500 47.67 45.98 -7.14
N GLY A 501 48.56 46.07 -8.13
CA GLY A 501 49.21 44.84 -8.64
C GLY A 501 50.50 44.50 -7.83
N GLU A 502 50.98 43.27 -7.98
CA GLU A 502 52.27 42.87 -7.38
C GLU A 502 53.46 43.74 -7.82
N ARG A 503 53.41 44.23 -9.07
CA ARG A 503 54.39 45.17 -9.60
C ARG A 503 54.34 46.47 -8.84
N ASP A 504 53.19 46.98 -8.47
CA ASP A 504 53.06 48.27 -7.75
C ASP A 504 53.61 48.17 -6.34
N LEU A 505 53.41 47.02 -5.68
CA LEU A 505 54.02 46.73 -4.40
C LEU A 505 55.52 46.59 -4.51
N ALA A 506 56.02 45.85 -5.49
CA ALA A 506 57.47 45.70 -5.77
C ALA A 506 58.11 47.00 -6.07
N LEU A 507 57.46 47.90 -6.86
CA LEU A 507 57.96 49.24 -7.14
C LEU A 507 58.05 50.10 -5.86
N ALA A 508 57.05 50.05 -4.98
CA ALA A 508 57.04 50.72 -3.70
C ALA A 508 58.18 50.21 -2.79
N GLU A 509 58.42 48.90 -2.76
CA GLU A 509 59.57 48.32 -2.04
C GLU A 509 60.93 48.75 -2.58
N GLU A 510 61.05 48.81 -3.91
CA GLU A 510 62.23 49.28 -4.59
C GLU A 510 62.50 50.76 -4.28
N GLU A 511 61.48 51.62 -4.37
CA GLU A 511 61.60 53.04 -4.09
C GLU A 511 61.88 53.29 -2.58
N PHE A 512 61.32 52.53 -1.70
CA PHE A 512 61.65 52.53 -0.26
C PHE A 512 63.13 52.19 -0.04
N ALA A 513 63.60 51.14 -0.68
CA ALA A 513 65.03 50.78 -0.62
C ALA A 513 65.93 51.88 -1.12
N LYS A 514 65.60 52.56 -2.25
CA LYS A 514 66.30 53.66 -2.76
C LYS A 514 66.33 54.88 -1.79
N ALA A 515 65.17 55.22 -1.23
CA ALA A 515 65.03 56.25 -0.21
C ALA A 515 65.86 55.94 1.04
N ARG A 516 65.90 54.69 1.47
CA ARG A 516 66.63 54.19 2.64
C ARG A 516 68.16 54.23 2.37
N LEU A 517 68.62 53.86 1.14
CA LEU A 517 69.99 54.00 0.76
C LEU A 517 70.43 55.46 0.67
N LYS A 518 69.60 56.34 0.15
CA LYS A 518 69.80 57.77 0.10
C LYS A 518 69.98 58.41 1.49
N LEU A 519 69.06 58.05 2.40
CA LEU A 519 69.12 58.46 3.80
C LEU A 519 70.48 58.00 4.46
N ARG A 520 70.87 56.72 4.19
CA ARG A 520 72.16 56.19 4.66
C ARG A 520 73.35 56.84 4.09
N GLY A 521 73.36 57.09 2.77
CA GLY A 521 74.48 57.78 2.08
C GLY A 521 74.67 59.21 2.58
N MET A 522 73.57 59.92 2.65
CA MET A 522 73.59 61.34 3.13
C MET A 522 74.02 61.45 4.61
N ALA A 523 73.78 60.40 5.43
CA ALA A 523 74.26 60.34 6.81
C ALA A 523 75.77 60.25 6.86
N GLY A 524 76.41 59.48 5.96
CA GLY A 524 77.85 59.39 5.85
C GLY A 524 78.50 60.73 5.44
N ASP A 525 77.80 61.49 4.54
CA ASP A 525 78.24 62.83 4.12
C ASP A 525 78.01 63.89 5.21
N ALA A 526 76.98 63.62 6.09
CA ALA A 526 76.67 64.51 7.23
C ALA A 526 77.87 64.79 8.13
N VAL A 527 78.65 63.78 8.42
CA VAL A 527 79.79 63.83 9.25
C VAL A 527 80.92 64.77 8.57
N ARG A 528 80.98 64.61 7.23
CA ARG A 528 81.97 65.46 6.45
C ARG A 528 81.49 66.91 6.20
N ALA A 529 80.19 67.06 6.09
CA ALA A 529 79.55 68.39 5.89
C ALA A 529 79.44 69.23 7.15
N ALA A 530 79.37 68.58 8.37
CA ALA A 530 79.36 69.26 9.64
C ALA A 530 80.64 70.10 9.88
N GLN A 531 81.66 69.85 9.17
CA GLN A 531 82.93 70.63 9.22
C GLN A 531 82.92 71.89 8.34
N LYS A 532 81.91 72.13 7.44
CA LYS A 532 81.80 73.31 6.59
C LYS A 532 80.42 73.97 6.79
N ALA A 533 80.42 75.14 7.51
CA ALA A 533 79.21 75.81 7.97
C ALA A 533 78.26 76.35 6.84
N LEU A 534 78.69 76.44 5.60
CA LEU A 534 77.98 77.02 4.45
C LEU A 534 76.90 76.13 3.82
N PHE A 535 76.89 74.77 4.05
CA PHE A 535 75.96 73.84 3.44
C PHE A 535 74.97 73.16 4.46
N ARG A 536 74.92 73.60 5.68
CA ARG A 536 74.14 73.00 6.77
C ARG A 536 72.65 72.93 6.51
N LYS A 537 72.09 74.00 5.91
CA LYS A 537 70.62 74.09 5.69
C LYS A 537 70.17 73.17 4.54
N SER A 538 70.81 73.19 3.40
CA SER A 538 70.47 72.34 2.26
C SER A 538 70.65 70.84 2.56
N TRP A 539 71.65 70.48 3.35
CA TRP A 539 71.89 69.15 3.79
C TRP A 539 70.78 68.64 4.78
N GLN A 540 70.38 69.47 5.77
CA GLN A 540 69.28 69.18 6.66
C GLN A 540 67.93 69.00 5.91
N GLU A 541 67.64 69.87 4.97
CA GLU A 541 66.47 69.75 4.09
C GLU A 541 66.52 68.50 3.25
N GLY A 542 67.68 68.10 2.75
CA GLY A 542 67.86 66.86 1.99
C GLY A 542 67.63 65.62 2.81
N LEU A 543 68.16 65.56 4.04
CA LEU A 543 67.93 64.45 4.98
C LEU A 543 66.47 64.31 5.42
N ASN A 544 65.83 65.41 5.76
CA ASN A 544 64.44 65.45 6.13
C ASN A 544 63.53 65.01 4.95
N ARG A 545 63.88 65.41 3.71
CA ARG A 545 63.19 64.86 2.55
C ARG A 545 63.37 63.39 2.41
N ALA A 546 64.60 62.86 2.50
CA ALA A 546 64.87 61.42 2.42
C ALA A 546 64.16 60.61 3.53
N ARG A 547 64.07 61.17 4.76
CA ARG A 547 63.28 60.58 5.87
C ARG A 547 61.81 60.57 5.55
N ASN A 548 61.24 61.66 5.05
CA ASN A 548 59.87 61.78 4.65
C ASN A 548 59.52 60.77 3.50
N ASP A 549 60.42 60.69 2.52
CA ASP A 549 60.32 59.75 1.43
C ASP A 549 60.25 58.28 1.96
N CYS A 550 61.10 57.94 2.94
CA CYS A 550 61.07 56.65 3.55
C CYS A 550 59.70 56.35 4.23
N LEU A 551 59.16 57.31 4.99
CA LEU A 551 57.87 57.20 5.64
C LEU A 551 56.74 57.08 4.62
N ASN A 552 56.77 57.91 3.60
CA ASN A 552 55.71 57.81 2.56
C ASN A 552 55.75 56.52 1.83
N TRP A 553 56.89 56.00 1.43
CA TRP A 553 57.03 54.73 0.75
C TRP A 553 56.67 53.55 1.68
N LEU A 554 56.99 53.61 2.98
CA LEU A 554 56.61 52.63 3.95
C LEU A 554 55.06 52.57 4.10
N ASN A 555 54.42 53.74 4.17
CA ASN A 555 52.95 53.81 4.16
C ASN A 555 52.34 53.24 2.85
N GLU A 556 52.99 53.58 1.70
CA GLU A 556 52.54 52.96 0.42
C GLU A 556 52.68 51.48 0.43
N ILE A 557 53.77 50.88 0.92
CA ILE A 557 53.98 49.46 1.04
C ILE A 557 52.87 48.84 1.93
N ASN A 558 52.59 49.45 3.07
CA ASN A 558 51.57 49.01 4.01
C ASN A 558 50.20 48.95 3.32
N GLN A 559 49.78 50.06 2.71
CA GLN A 559 48.50 50.17 2.04
C GLN A 559 48.39 49.21 0.86
N ARG A 560 49.39 49.17 -0.03
CA ARG A 560 49.37 48.29 -1.21
C ARG A 560 49.38 46.80 -0.83
N SER A 561 50.18 46.44 0.20
CA SER A 561 50.25 45.09 0.70
C SER A 561 48.88 44.58 1.23
N LEU A 562 48.20 45.42 2.02
CA LEU A 562 46.89 45.11 2.56
C LEU A 562 45.80 45.01 1.45
N HIS A 563 45.88 46.01 0.54
CA HIS A 563 44.98 46.07 -0.61
C HIS A 563 45.07 44.78 -1.48
N LEU A 564 46.36 44.41 -1.81
CA LEU A 564 46.61 43.18 -2.58
C LEU A 564 46.11 41.93 -1.84
N HIS A 565 46.29 41.87 -0.51
CA HIS A 565 45.78 40.75 0.29
C HIS A 565 44.25 40.75 0.30
N ALA A 566 43.57 41.86 0.47
CA ALA A 566 42.13 41.99 0.42
C ALA A 566 41.56 41.56 -0.95
N GLN A 567 42.24 41.94 -2.04
CA GLN A 567 41.88 41.51 -3.39
C GLN A 567 41.98 39.98 -3.55
N ARG A 568 43.03 39.37 -3.03
CA ARG A 568 43.20 37.90 -3.04
C ARG A 568 42.11 37.23 -2.24
N GLN A 569 41.78 37.77 -1.07
CA GLN A 569 40.69 37.24 -0.23
C GLN A 569 39.30 37.41 -0.87
N ALA A 570 39.06 38.58 -1.50
CA ALA A 570 37.84 38.78 -2.27
C ALA A 570 37.72 37.78 -3.43
N ALA A 571 38.80 37.59 -4.19
CA ALA A 571 38.83 36.58 -5.26
C ALA A 571 38.54 35.17 -4.76
N TYR A 572 39.08 34.81 -3.61
CA TYR A 572 38.76 33.52 -2.95
C TYR A 572 37.28 33.38 -2.58
N VAL A 573 36.66 34.41 -1.97
CA VAL A 573 35.23 34.43 -1.64
C VAL A 573 34.40 34.23 -2.89
N TYR A 574 34.68 34.95 -3.99
CA TYR A 574 33.93 34.78 -5.24
C TYR A 574 34.09 33.42 -5.86
N GLN A 575 35.31 32.85 -5.82
CA GLN A 575 35.57 31.53 -6.34
C GLN A 575 34.72 30.46 -5.57
N GLN A 576 34.69 30.53 -4.25
CA GLN A 576 33.93 29.63 -3.43
C GLN A 576 32.42 29.79 -3.66
N LEU A 577 31.92 31.01 -3.75
CA LEU A 577 30.53 31.29 -4.07
C LEU A 577 30.14 30.80 -5.46
N ALA A 578 30.97 31.03 -6.48
CA ALA A 578 30.73 30.50 -7.82
C ALA A 578 30.59 28.96 -7.83
N GLU A 579 31.40 28.26 -7.06
CA GLU A 579 31.30 26.81 -6.94
C GLU A 579 29.98 26.37 -6.27
N GLN A 580 29.59 27.02 -5.18
CA GLN A 580 28.31 26.77 -4.52
C GLN A 580 27.13 27.05 -5.46
N ILE A 581 27.16 28.14 -6.22
CA ILE A 581 26.14 28.47 -7.20
C ILE A 581 26.03 27.39 -8.29
N ARG A 582 27.17 26.85 -8.76
CA ARG A 582 27.17 25.74 -9.73
C ARG A 582 26.54 24.48 -9.14
N GLN A 583 26.79 24.16 -7.86
CA GLN A 583 26.17 23.04 -7.18
C GLN A 583 24.65 23.25 -7.04
N MET A 584 24.21 24.44 -6.62
CA MET A 584 22.79 24.79 -6.58
C MET A 584 22.14 24.70 -7.95
N LYS A 585 22.80 25.15 -8.99
CA LYS A 585 22.33 25.02 -10.38
C LYS A 585 22.19 23.57 -10.80
N ALA A 586 23.11 22.68 -10.43
CA ALA A 586 22.99 21.25 -10.70
C ALA A 586 21.78 20.64 -10.02
N SER A 587 21.51 20.98 -8.75
CA SER A 587 20.32 20.55 -8.02
C SER A 587 19.03 21.06 -8.69
N LEU A 588 18.96 22.31 -9.09
CA LEU A 588 17.82 22.86 -9.84
C LEU A 588 17.63 22.18 -11.19
N THR A 589 18.70 21.85 -11.89
CA THR A 589 18.61 21.10 -13.16
C THR A 589 17.98 19.73 -12.95
N SER A 590 18.35 19.01 -11.89
CA SER A 590 17.72 17.74 -11.51
C SER A 590 16.23 17.92 -11.17
N MET A 591 15.88 18.95 -10.41
CA MET A 591 14.50 19.31 -10.09
C MET A 591 13.68 19.61 -11.34
N ILE A 592 14.19 20.39 -12.27
CA ILE A 592 13.53 20.72 -13.54
C ILE A 592 13.28 19.46 -14.37
N GLN A 593 14.25 18.56 -14.44
CA GLN A 593 14.09 17.28 -15.13
C GLN A 593 13.03 16.39 -14.46
N ALA A 594 12.98 16.35 -13.13
CA ALA A 594 11.95 15.62 -12.39
C ALA A 594 10.55 16.23 -12.63
N LEU A 595 10.43 17.56 -12.59
CA LEU A 595 9.18 18.27 -12.88
C LEU A 595 8.70 18.03 -14.31
N GLU A 596 9.60 18.00 -15.30
CA GLU A 596 9.22 17.73 -16.68
C GLU A 596 8.72 16.30 -16.86
N ARG A 597 9.36 15.31 -16.23
CA ARG A 597 8.85 13.93 -16.21
C ARG A 597 7.52 13.84 -15.46
N ALA A 598 7.38 14.52 -14.32
CA ALA A 598 6.12 14.59 -13.58
C ALA A 598 5.00 15.19 -14.43
N ARG A 599 5.28 16.24 -15.21
CA ARG A 599 4.32 16.85 -16.14
C ARG A 599 3.82 15.85 -17.18
N VAL A 600 4.74 15.06 -17.75
CA VAL A 600 4.39 14.02 -18.73
C VAL A 600 3.54 12.94 -18.07
N LYS A 601 3.94 12.47 -16.89
CA LYS A 601 3.18 11.49 -16.12
C LYS A 601 1.75 11.97 -15.78
N LEU A 602 1.62 13.20 -15.30
CA LEU A 602 0.31 13.83 -15.02
C LEU A 602 -0.55 13.93 -16.28
N GLU A 603 0.06 14.10 -17.46
CA GLU A 603 -0.67 14.09 -18.72
C GLU A 603 -1.19 12.68 -19.08
N GLU A 604 -0.39 11.66 -18.83
CA GLU A 604 -0.79 10.26 -19.00
C GLU A 604 -1.90 9.89 -18.00
N ASP A 605 -1.75 10.26 -16.74
CA ASP A 605 -2.74 10.05 -15.68
C ASP A 605 -4.07 10.75 -16.03
N ALA A 606 -4.01 12.01 -16.49
CA ALA A 606 -5.21 12.72 -16.94
C ALA A 606 -5.91 12.00 -18.10
N LYS A 607 -5.15 11.46 -19.08
CA LYS A 607 -5.71 10.68 -20.18
C LYS A 607 -6.31 9.36 -19.68
N GLU A 608 -5.68 8.72 -18.71
CA GLU A 608 -6.18 7.48 -18.09
C GLU A 608 -7.53 7.72 -17.40
N HIS A 609 -7.66 8.82 -16.66
CA HIS A 609 -8.93 9.19 -16.02
C HIS A 609 -10.05 9.54 -17.00
N LEU A 610 -9.75 9.81 -18.26
CA LEU A 610 -10.77 10.00 -19.30
C LEU A 610 -11.18 8.70 -19.98
N LYS A 611 -10.41 7.62 -19.83
CA LYS A 611 -10.80 6.34 -20.42
C LYS A 611 -12.11 5.88 -19.79
N PRO A 612 -13.08 5.49 -20.62
CA PRO A 612 -14.29 4.89 -20.08
C PRO A 612 -13.90 3.60 -19.35
N SER A 613 -14.56 3.33 -18.22
CA SER A 613 -14.49 2.02 -17.57
C SER A 613 -15.26 1.00 -18.40
N ASN A 614 -14.83 0.82 -19.66
CA ASN A 614 -15.43 -0.15 -20.57
C ASN A 614 -14.80 -1.50 -20.29
N GLY A 615 -15.57 -2.39 -19.68
CA GLY A 615 -15.23 -3.79 -19.68
C GLY A 615 -15.18 -4.32 -21.12
N GLU A 616 -14.25 -5.20 -21.40
CA GLU A 616 -14.30 -6.09 -22.55
C GLU A 616 -15.58 -6.94 -22.48
N ASP A 617 -16.06 -7.48 -23.59
CA ASP A 617 -17.24 -8.34 -23.62
C ASP A 617 -17.14 -9.46 -22.56
N GLY A 618 -18.12 -9.54 -21.65
CA GLY A 618 -18.15 -10.52 -20.55
C GLY A 618 -17.48 -10.08 -19.24
N VAL A 619 -16.97 -8.86 -19.17
CA VAL A 619 -16.38 -8.30 -17.95
C VAL A 619 -17.40 -7.45 -17.21
N TYR A 620 -17.53 -7.70 -15.93
CA TYR A 620 -18.43 -6.97 -15.04
C TYR A 620 -17.84 -5.61 -14.65
N GLU A 621 -18.65 -4.58 -14.77
CA GLU A 621 -18.35 -3.25 -14.23
C GLU A 621 -19.15 -3.05 -12.95
N LEU A 622 -18.45 -3.03 -11.83
CA LEU A 622 -19.02 -2.76 -10.51
C LEU A 622 -19.65 -1.39 -10.41
N THR A 623 -19.01 -0.45 -11.08
CA THR A 623 -19.34 0.96 -11.03
C THR A 623 -19.55 1.46 -12.45
N VAL A 624 -20.79 1.72 -12.80
CA VAL A 624 -21.12 2.34 -14.07
C VAL A 624 -21.07 3.86 -13.87
N GLU A 625 -20.25 4.53 -14.66
CA GLU A 625 -20.16 5.98 -14.62
C GLU A 625 -21.43 6.62 -15.21
N ALA A 626 -21.99 7.55 -14.48
CA ALA A 626 -23.17 8.28 -14.91
C ALA A 626 -22.89 9.18 -16.11
N VAL A 627 -21.69 9.77 -16.14
CA VAL A 627 -21.24 10.75 -17.13
C VAL A 627 -19.91 10.31 -17.74
N GLY A 628 -19.63 10.74 -18.96
CA GLY A 628 -18.46 10.35 -19.73
C GLY A 628 -17.31 11.36 -19.67
N ALA A 629 -16.27 11.06 -20.46
CA ALA A 629 -15.04 11.85 -20.56
C ALA A 629 -15.28 13.33 -20.91
N ASP A 630 -16.24 13.58 -21.82
CA ASP A 630 -16.56 14.95 -22.28
C ASP A 630 -17.11 15.80 -21.11
N TYR A 631 -17.89 15.20 -20.20
CA TYR A 631 -18.36 15.87 -19.00
C TYR A 631 -17.21 16.21 -18.05
N ILE A 632 -16.28 15.27 -17.83
CA ILE A 632 -15.11 15.47 -16.97
C ILE A 632 -14.28 16.66 -17.48
N GLN A 633 -14.04 16.71 -18.79
CA GLN A 633 -13.31 17.82 -19.43
C GLN A 633 -14.06 19.15 -19.30
N HIS A 634 -15.37 19.13 -19.54
CA HIS A 634 -16.22 20.31 -19.37
C HIS A 634 -16.22 20.81 -17.92
N PHE A 635 -16.33 19.91 -16.96
CA PHE A 635 -16.27 20.22 -15.53
C PHE A 635 -14.97 20.95 -15.18
N TYR A 636 -13.83 20.43 -15.64
CA TYR A 636 -12.55 21.12 -15.45
C TYR A 636 -12.55 22.52 -16.07
N GLN A 637 -12.95 22.65 -17.32
CA GLN A 637 -12.96 23.94 -18.02
C GLN A 637 -13.84 24.97 -17.30
N LYS A 638 -15.02 24.55 -16.84
CA LYS A 638 -15.98 25.37 -16.11
C LYS A 638 -15.40 25.88 -14.78
N HIS A 639 -14.81 25.01 -13.99
CA HIS A 639 -14.39 25.34 -12.62
C HIS A 639 -12.92 25.78 -12.52
N ALA A 640 -12.06 25.45 -13.48
CA ALA A 640 -10.66 25.91 -13.49
C ALA A 640 -10.51 27.36 -14.01
N SER A 641 -11.51 27.91 -14.71
CA SER A 641 -11.41 29.23 -15.36
C SER A 641 -11.13 30.38 -14.38
N GLY A 642 -11.45 30.22 -13.11
CA GLY A 642 -11.20 31.20 -12.03
C GLY A 642 -9.93 30.95 -11.22
N LEU A 643 -9.21 29.85 -11.46
CA LEU A 643 -8.05 29.47 -10.69
C LEU A 643 -6.75 30.02 -11.32
N ASN A 644 -5.92 30.63 -10.50
CA ASN A 644 -4.58 31.08 -10.91
C ASN A 644 -3.54 30.01 -10.52
N PRO A 645 -2.89 29.33 -11.48
CA PRO A 645 -1.89 28.30 -11.19
C PRO A 645 -0.74 28.80 -10.29
N ALA A 646 -0.33 30.07 -10.41
CA ALA A 646 0.71 30.62 -9.56
C ALA A 646 0.27 30.78 -8.10
N ALA A 647 -0.97 31.18 -7.86
CA ALA A 647 -1.52 31.26 -6.50
C ALA A 647 -1.66 29.87 -5.86
N VAL A 648 -2.10 28.88 -6.64
CA VAL A 648 -2.22 27.49 -6.19
C VAL A 648 -0.83 26.91 -5.87
N TYR A 649 0.18 27.16 -6.70
CA TYR A 649 1.55 26.72 -6.45
C TYR A 649 2.15 27.38 -5.18
N MET A 650 1.93 28.67 -4.98
CA MET A 650 2.39 29.34 -3.74
C MET A 650 1.75 28.72 -2.49
N ALA A 651 0.45 28.47 -2.52
CA ALA A 651 -0.25 27.81 -1.42
C ALA A 651 0.26 26.38 -1.17
N PHE A 652 0.60 25.65 -2.23
CA PHE A 652 1.27 24.37 -2.12
C PHE A 652 2.63 24.49 -1.43
N ALA A 653 3.48 25.41 -1.89
CA ALA A 653 4.79 25.63 -1.34
C ALA A 653 4.77 26.06 0.15
N GLU A 654 3.83 26.91 0.53
CA GLU A 654 3.61 27.31 1.93
C GLU A 654 3.16 26.16 2.82
N LYS A 655 2.35 25.25 2.31
CA LYS A 655 1.85 24.09 3.05
C LYS A 655 2.95 23.10 3.39
N ILE A 656 3.93 22.90 2.49
CA ILE A 656 4.99 21.89 2.67
C ILE A 656 6.08 22.35 3.64
N LYS A 657 6.27 23.68 3.82
CA LYS A 657 7.21 24.25 4.80
C LYS A 657 8.64 23.69 4.68
N ILE A 658 9.25 23.81 3.51
CA ILE A 658 10.63 23.39 3.31
C ILE A 658 11.62 24.44 3.85
N ASP A 659 12.73 23.96 4.41
CA ASP A 659 13.83 24.82 4.86
C ASP A 659 14.76 25.21 3.72
N SER A 660 14.84 24.41 2.69
CA SER A 660 15.70 24.59 1.55
C SER A 660 15.15 23.91 0.29
N PHE A 661 15.37 24.54 -0.88
CA PHE A 661 14.91 24.00 -2.17
C PHE A 661 15.55 22.66 -2.53
N GLU A 662 16.70 22.30 -1.95
CA GLU A 662 17.31 20.98 -2.17
C GLU A 662 16.43 19.84 -1.69
N GLN A 663 15.53 20.07 -0.74
CA GLN A 663 14.52 19.07 -0.33
C GLN A 663 13.59 18.78 -1.50
N PHE A 664 13.14 19.78 -2.23
CA PHE A 664 12.37 19.62 -3.46
C PHE A 664 13.19 19.00 -4.60
N ALA A 665 14.46 19.37 -4.71
CA ALA A 665 15.35 18.83 -5.74
C ALA A 665 15.64 17.33 -5.55
N ALA A 666 15.41 16.79 -4.36
CA ALA A 666 15.53 15.37 -4.05
C ALA A 666 14.27 14.56 -4.43
N TRP A 667 13.14 15.22 -4.70
CA TRP A 667 11.91 14.55 -5.07
C TRP A 667 12.00 13.90 -6.45
N SER A 668 11.48 12.68 -6.54
CA SER A 668 11.25 11.98 -7.80
C SER A 668 10.08 12.59 -8.58
N ASP A 669 9.96 12.24 -9.84
CA ASP A 669 8.81 12.58 -10.67
C ASP A 669 7.49 12.04 -10.12
N ALA A 670 7.52 10.88 -9.47
CA ALA A 670 6.36 10.28 -8.81
C ALA A 670 5.89 11.13 -7.61
N GLU A 671 6.81 11.51 -6.72
CA GLU A 671 6.50 12.36 -5.57
C GLU A 671 5.98 13.73 -6.00
N TRP A 672 6.59 14.35 -7.03
CA TRP A 672 6.09 15.59 -7.59
C TRP A 672 4.67 15.46 -8.13
N SER A 673 4.40 14.42 -8.92
CA SER A 673 3.06 14.18 -9.49
C SER A 673 2.02 14.01 -8.40
N GLU A 674 2.30 13.17 -7.41
CA GLU A 674 1.38 12.84 -6.32
C GLU A 674 1.04 14.06 -5.47
N HIS A 675 2.07 14.77 -4.98
CA HIS A 675 1.87 15.91 -4.08
C HIS A 675 1.18 17.09 -4.76
N LEU A 676 1.54 17.39 -6.01
CA LEU A 676 0.89 18.46 -6.76
C LEU A 676 -0.55 18.11 -7.08
N GLN A 677 -0.82 16.87 -7.55
CA GLN A 677 -2.16 16.42 -7.91
C GLN A 677 -3.10 16.41 -6.70
N ALA A 678 -2.64 15.90 -5.57
CA ALA A 678 -3.41 15.88 -4.34
C ALA A 678 -3.74 17.30 -3.86
N HIS A 679 -2.78 18.23 -3.93
CA HIS A 679 -3.01 19.61 -3.55
C HIS A 679 -3.98 20.34 -4.52
N ALA A 680 -3.75 20.18 -5.81
CA ALA A 680 -4.56 20.79 -6.85
C ALA A 680 -6.02 20.29 -6.85
N GLY A 681 -6.22 19.00 -6.52
CA GLY A 681 -7.54 18.39 -6.43
C GLY A 681 -8.45 19.04 -5.37
N ILE A 682 -7.87 19.56 -4.28
CA ILE A 682 -8.63 20.20 -3.19
C ILE A 682 -9.49 21.38 -3.70
N TYR A 683 -9.01 22.09 -4.71
CA TYR A 683 -9.71 23.26 -5.26
C TYR A 683 -11.00 22.91 -6.01
N PHE A 684 -11.23 21.63 -6.29
CA PHE A 684 -12.44 21.13 -6.95
C PHE A 684 -13.37 20.35 -6.01
N CYS A 685 -12.92 20.04 -4.78
CA CYS A 685 -13.69 19.23 -3.84
C CYS A 685 -15.09 19.77 -3.58
N GLN A 686 -15.21 21.05 -3.30
CA GLN A 686 -16.50 21.67 -2.99
C GLN A 686 -17.49 21.60 -4.16
N GLU A 687 -17.01 21.82 -5.37
CA GLU A 687 -17.85 21.78 -6.57
C GLU A 687 -18.32 20.34 -6.87
N VAL A 688 -17.42 19.37 -6.72
CA VAL A 688 -17.76 17.94 -6.85
C VAL A 688 -18.76 17.53 -5.77
N GLU A 689 -18.54 17.91 -4.52
CA GLU A 689 -19.45 17.61 -3.42
C GLU A 689 -20.85 18.25 -3.60
N ASN A 690 -20.92 19.40 -4.23
CA ASN A 690 -22.19 20.09 -4.47
C ASN A 690 -22.99 19.49 -5.64
N THR A 691 -22.35 18.81 -6.58
CA THR A 691 -23.01 18.25 -7.76
C THR A 691 -23.70 16.93 -7.44
N SER A 692 -25.03 16.83 -7.59
CA SER A 692 -25.76 15.56 -7.44
C SER A 692 -25.68 14.71 -8.70
N LEU A 693 -25.95 13.39 -8.55
CA LEU A 693 -26.04 12.48 -9.69
C LEU A 693 -27.07 12.91 -10.72
N LEU A 694 -28.25 13.37 -10.25
CA LEU A 694 -29.33 13.85 -11.12
C LEU A 694 -28.93 15.11 -11.89
N GLU A 695 -28.29 16.08 -11.21
CA GLU A 695 -27.78 17.30 -11.85
C GLU A 695 -26.75 16.97 -12.92
N ALA A 696 -25.78 16.11 -12.62
CA ALA A 696 -24.76 15.69 -13.58
C ALA A 696 -25.35 14.99 -14.80
N LEU A 697 -26.31 14.07 -14.61
CA LEU A 697 -27.00 13.38 -15.70
C LEU A 697 -27.85 14.33 -16.54
N THR A 698 -28.53 15.28 -15.88
CA THR A 698 -29.37 16.27 -16.57
C THR A 698 -28.49 17.26 -17.36
N GLU A 699 -27.40 17.73 -16.81
CA GLU A 699 -26.45 18.61 -17.49
C GLU A 699 -25.82 17.91 -18.70
N TYR A 700 -25.46 16.62 -18.54
CA TYR A 700 -24.76 15.86 -19.59
C TYR A 700 -25.67 15.38 -20.73
N TYR A 701 -26.85 14.83 -20.41
CA TYR A 701 -27.73 14.21 -21.39
C TYR A 701 -28.94 15.10 -21.79
N GLY A 702 -29.21 16.13 -21.06
CA GLY A 702 -30.37 17.02 -21.31
C GLY A 702 -31.69 16.23 -21.33
N ALA A 703 -32.52 16.44 -22.36
CA ALA A 703 -33.82 15.77 -22.51
C ALA A 703 -33.73 14.22 -22.65
N ARG A 704 -32.52 13.63 -22.81
CA ARG A 704 -32.34 12.19 -22.91
C ARG A 704 -31.95 11.54 -21.59
N SER A 705 -31.89 12.28 -20.50
CA SER A 705 -31.40 11.80 -19.18
C SER A 705 -32.18 10.57 -18.71
N SER A 706 -33.51 10.58 -18.73
CA SER A 706 -34.33 9.44 -18.28
C SER A 706 -34.07 8.15 -19.04
N ALA A 707 -33.98 8.20 -20.38
CA ALA A 707 -33.68 7.01 -21.19
C ALA A 707 -32.26 6.48 -20.93
N LYS A 708 -31.31 7.37 -20.66
CA LYS A 708 -29.92 6.97 -20.35
C LYS A 708 -29.78 6.42 -18.93
N ILE A 709 -30.53 6.93 -17.98
CA ILE A 709 -30.62 6.35 -16.64
C ILE A 709 -31.14 4.91 -16.73
N GLU A 710 -32.24 4.72 -17.48
CA GLU A 710 -32.83 3.39 -17.66
C GLU A 710 -31.84 2.41 -18.32
N GLU A 711 -31.19 2.80 -19.40
CA GLU A 711 -30.16 1.99 -20.07
C GLU A 711 -29.03 1.58 -19.13
N LYS A 712 -28.52 2.52 -18.33
CA LYS A 712 -27.45 2.26 -17.36
C LYS A 712 -27.90 1.36 -16.20
N MET A 713 -29.12 1.56 -15.70
CA MET A 713 -29.68 0.69 -14.66
C MET A 713 -29.91 -0.73 -15.18
N ASP A 714 -30.41 -0.91 -16.40
CA ASP A 714 -30.56 -2.23 -17.03
C ASP A 714 -29.24 -2.99 -17.11
N ARG A 715 -28.19 -2.25 -17.43
CA ARG A 715 -26.83 -2.80 -17.44
C ARG A 715 -26.43 -3.27 -16.05
N LEU A 716 -26.61 -2.44 -15.02
CA LEU A 716 -26.26 -2.80 -13.63
C LEU A 716 -27.01 -4.02 -13.15
N VAL A 717 -28.34 -4.06 -13.35
CA VAL A 717 -29.19 -5.18 -12.95
C VAL A 717 -28.78 -6.48 -13.64
N ARG A 718 -28.43 -6.41 -14.93
CA ARG A 718 -27.93 -7.57 -15.68
C ARG A 718 -26.65 -8.15 -15.11
N TYR A 719 -25.78 -7.32 -14.59
CA TYR A 719 -24.47 -7.74 -14.09
C TYR A 719 -24.44 -8.00 -12.57
N CYS A 720 -25.34 -7.42 -11.80
CA CYS A 720 -25.39 -7.54 -10.34
C CYS A 720 -25.99 -8.89 -9.92
N HIS A 721 -25.28 -9.96 -10.15
CA HIS A 721 -25.58 -11.30 -9.64
C HIS A 721 -24.50 -11.72 -8.65
N PRO A 722 -24.87 -12.51 -7.60
CA PRO A 722 -23.91 -12.97 -6.61
C PRO A 722 -22.68 -13.63 -7.24
N PHE A 723 -21.51 -13.26 -6.72
CA PHE A 723 -20.23 -13.66 -7.31
C PHE A 723 -19.80 -15.05 -6.84
N TRP A 724 -20.45 -16.03 -7.38
CA TRP A 724 -20.09 -17.46 -7.34
C TRP A 724 -20.56 -18.15 -8.62
N GLN A 725 -19.93 -19.28 -8.93
CA GLN A 725 -20.32 -20.13 -10.05
C GLN A 725 -20.58 -21.55 -9.54
N TYR A 726 -21.69 -22.12 -9.91
CA TYR A 726 -22.11 -23.44 -9.48
C TYR A 726 -22.77 -24.24 -10.61
N ASP A 727 -22.89 -25.56 -10.42
CA ASP A 727 -23.55 -26.43 -11.39
C ASP A 727 -25.06 -26.19 -11.39
N ALA A 728 -25.53 -25.46 -12.39
CA ALA A 728 -26.96 -25.17 -12.59
C ALA A 728 -27.79 -26.41 -12.95
N ASN A 729 -27.17 -27.49 -13.43
CA ASN A 729 -27.84 -28.72 -13.80
C ASN A 729 -28.11 -29.64 -12.58
N SER A 730 -27.63 -29.30 -11.43
CA SER A 730 -27.82 -30.05 -10.19
C SER A 730 -29.28 -30.18 -9.75
N GLY A 731 -30.20 -29.40 -10.33
CA GLY A 731 -31.61 -29.33 -9.95
C GLY A 731 -31.88 -28.53 -8.69
N ILE A 732 -30.85 -27.87 -8.11
CA ILE A 732 -30.98 -26.97 -6.96
C ILE A 732 -30.52 -25.57 -7.34
N GLN A 733 -31.28 -24.60 -6.88
CA GLN A 733 -30.91 -23.16 -6.99
C GLN A 733 -30.85 -22.59 -5.57
N GLY A 734 -29.92 -21.65 -5.39
CA GLY A 734 -29.89 -20.88 -4.16
C GLY A 734 -31.14 -20.01 -4.04
N GLN A 735 -31.55 -19.75 -2.81
CA GLN A 735 -32.65 -18.82 -2.55
C GLN A 735 -32.15 -17.40 -2.76
N GLU A 736 -32.73 -16.71 -3.73
CA GLU A 736 -32.46 -15.30 -3.99
C GLU A 736 -33.39 -14.41 -3.16
N GLY A 737 -32.79 -13.42 -2.50
CA GLY A 737 -33.54 -12.32 -1.90
C GLY A 737 -34.01 -11.33 -2.97
N LYS A 738 -34.85 -10.39 -2.56
CA LYS A 738 -35.18 -9.25 -3.43
C LYS A 738 -33.90 -8.50 -3.76
N SER A 739 -33.80 -8.02 -5.00
CA SER A 739 -32.77 -7.05 -5.37
C SER A 739 -33.10 -5.71 -4.72
N ILE A 740 -32.14 -5.13 -4.04
CA ILE A 740 -32.35 -3.87 -3.32
C ILE A 740 -31.72 -2.74 -4.15
N ILE A 741 -32.48 -1.68 -4.35
CA ILE A 741 -32.05 -0.47 -5.04
C ILE A 741 -31.99 0.67 -4.04
N GLY A 742 -30.79 1.20 -3.82
CA GLY A 742 -30.55 2.36 -2.97
C GLY A 742 -30.43 3.64 -3.80
N VAL A 743 -31.17 4.65 -3.43
CA VAL A 743 -31.19 5.97 -4.08
C VAL A 743 -31.13 7.07 -3.04
N GLU A 744 -30.82 8.30 -3.43
CA GLU A 744 -30.80 9.44 -2.51
C GLU A 744 -32.16 9.63 -1.81
N ASP A 745 -33.24 9.64 -2.59
CA ASP A 745 -34.64 9.74 -2.11
C ASP A 745 -35.49 8.73 -2.89
N GLU A 746 -36.37 7.98 -2.21
CA GLU A 746 -37.27 7.00 -2.81
C GLU A 746 -38.25 7.61 -3.84
N ARG A 747 -38.43 8.91 -3.81
CA ARG A 747 -39.23 9.67 -4.78
C ARG A 747 -38.42 10.27 -5.92
N SER A 748 -37.15 9.87 -6.04
CA SER A 748 -36.23 10.39 -7.05
C SER A 748 -36.70 10.03 -8.47
N ASP A 749 -36.69 11.00 -9.38
CA ASP A 749 -36.83 10.76 -10.84
C ASP A 749 -35.72 9.90 -11.44
N LEU A 750 -34.75 9.46 -10.63
CA LEU A 750 -33.69 8.54 -11.01
C LEU A 750 -34.17 7.09 -11.14
N ILE A 751 -35.38 6.75 -10.65
CA ILE A 751 -35.90 5.37 -10.68
C ILE A 751 -36.90 5.22 -11.84
N PRO A 752 -36.55 4.43 -12.87
CA PRO A 752 -37.48 4.09 -13.93
C PRO A 752 -38.70 3.31 -13.40
N ASP A 753 -39.89 3.62 -13.94
CA ASP A 753 -41.16 3.01 -13.54
C ASP A 753 -41.15 1.48 -13.51
N LYS A 754 -40.40 0.83 -14.44
CA LYS A 754 -40.28 -0.63 -14.49
C LYS A 754 -39.62 -1.23 -13.25
N TYR A 755 -38.74 -0.51 -12.56
CA TYR A 755 -38.15 -0.97 -11.31
C TYR A 755 -39.00 -0.59 -10.10
N ALA A 756 -39.64 0.59 -10.15
CA ALA A 756 -40.51 1.05 -9.07
C ALA A 756 -41.75 0.16 -8.89
N GLN A 757 -42.22 -0.47 -9.97
CA GLN A 757 -43.47 -1.27 -9.98
C GLN A 757 -43.22 -2.78 -9.88
N ASP A 758 -41.99 -3.25 -10.04
CA ASP A 758 -41.65 -4.67 -10.01
C ASP A 758 -41.38 -5.15 -8.56
N PRO A 759 -42.18 -6.10 -8.05
CA PRO A 759 -42.05 -6.63 -6.67
C PRO A 759 -40.72 -7.36 -6.40
N GLN A 760 -39.92 -7.67 -7.43
CA GLN A 760 -38.59 -8.23 -7.28
C GLN A 760 -37.57 -7.24 -6.74
N TYR A 761 -37.86 -5.94 -6.85
CA TYR A 761 -37.02 -4.87 -6.34
C TYR A 761 -37.60 -4.23 -5.09
N GLU A 762 -36.73 -3.89 -4.18
CA GLU A 762 -37.06 -3.10 -3.00
C GLU A 762 -36.27 -1.80 -3.04
N ILE A 763 -36.95 -0.67 -3.12
CA ILE A 763 -36.31 0.65 -3.20
C ILE A 763 -36.12 1.22 -1.80
N LYS A 764 -34.95 1.73 -1.51
CA LYS A 764 -34.56 2.35 -0.22
C LYS A 764 -33.88 3.68 -0.41
N SER A 765 -34.24 4.65 0.42
CA SER A 765 -33.51 5.93 0.49
C SER A 765 -32.20 5.75 1.24
N THR A 766 -31.07 6.02 0.58
CA THR A 766 -29.73 5.97 1.19
C THR A 766 -29.23 7.36 1.61
N GLY A 767 -29.81 8.42 1.08
CA GLY A 767 -29.31 9.79 1.25
C GLY A 767 -28.02 10.09 0.46
N PHE A 768 -27.55 9.16 -0.36
CA PHE A 768 -26.33 9.35 -1.17
C PHE A 768 -26.64 10.03 -2.50
N LYS A 769 -26.29 11.31 -2.62
CA LYS A 769 -26.61 12.07 -3.82
C LYS A 769 -25.73 11.79 -5.05
N HIS A 770 -24.61 11.07 -4.88
CA HIS A 770 -23.66 10.79 -5.95
C HIS A 770 -23.81 9.40 -6.55
N ARG A 771 -24.78 8.58 -6.08
CA ARG A 771 -24.85 7.17 -6.51
C ARG A 771 -26.25 6.57 -6.40
N ILE A 772 -26.51 5.60 -7.27
CA ILE A 772 -27.56 4.61 -7.12
C ILE A 772 -26.88 3.28 -6.88
N ASP A 773 -27.31 2.55 -5.86
CA ASP A 773 -26.73 1.28 -5.44
C ASP A 773 -27.65 0.11 -5.73
N PHE A 774 -27.06 -1.01 -6.10
CA PHE A 774 -27.72 -2.29 -6.23
C PHE A 774 -27.06 -3.28 -5.31
N ALA A 775 -27.85 -4.01 -4.55
CA ALA A 775 -27.37 -5.13 -3.73
C ALA A 775 -28.23 -6.36 -3.96
N ARG A 776 -27.58 -7.52 -4.05
CA ARG A 776 -28.23 -8.82 -4.19
C ARG A 776 -27.49 -9.86 -3.37
N VAL A 777 -28.23 -10.72 -2.71
CA VAL A 777 -27.70 -11.84 -1.90
C VAL A 777 -28.41 -13.12 -2.32
N GLN A 778 -27.67 -14.21 -2.38
CA GLN A 778 -28.21 -15.54 -2.65
C GLN A 778 -27.71 -16.49 -1.58
N HIS A 779 -28.59 -17.31 -1.04
CA HIS A 779 -28.31 -18.27 0.04
C HIS A 779 -28.58 -19.70 -0.38
N GLY A 780 -27.99 -20.62 0.36
CA GLY A 780 -28.45 -22.02 0.39
C GLY A 780 -27.90 -22.89 -0.72
N LEU A 781 -26.57 -22.85 -0.94
CA LEU A 781 -25.87 -23.85 -1.75
C LEU A 781 -24.93 -24.69 -0.87
N PRO A 782 -24.83 -26.00 -1.11
CA PRO A 782 -23.75 -26.79 -0.55
C PRO A 782 -22.43 -26.51 -1.30
N ALA A 783 -21.31 -26.62 -0.60
CA ALA A 783 -19.99 -26.27 -1.14
C ALA A 783 -19.62 -27.09 -2.39
N PHE A 784 -20.04 -28.35 -2.48
CA PHE A 784 -19.65 -29.23 -3.58
C PHE A 784 -20.21 -28.81 -4.95
N LEU A 785 -21.25 -27.97 -4.97
CA LEU A 785 -21.80 -27.43 -6.21
C LEU A 785 -21.00 -26.29 -6.78
N LEU A 786 -20.09 -25.68 -6.02
CA LEU A 786 -19.18 -24.67 -6.57
C LEU A 786 -18.37 -25.27 -7.72
N ARG A 787 -18.32 -24.56 -8.84
CA ARG A 787 -17.82 -25.06 -10.12
C ARG A 787 -16.43 -25.70 -10.03
N ASP A 788 -15.51 -25.04 -9.32
CA ASP A 788 -14.11 -25.47 -9.25
C ASP A 788 -13.84 -26.43 -8.04
N MET A 789 -14.86 -26.86 -7.32
CA MET A 789 -14.67 -27.66 -6.10
C MET A 789 -14.06 -29.03 -6.37
N SER A 790 -14.37 -29.66 -7.49
CA SER A 790 -13.77 -30.92 -7.92
C SER A 790 -12.28 -30.78 -8.22
N ASP A 791 -11.90 -29.65 -8.83
CA ASP A 791 -10.49 -29.33 -9.08
C ASP A 791 -9.75 -29.09 -7.75
N TYR A 792 -10.36 -28.35 -6.82
CA TYR A 792 -9.80 -28.15 -5.49
C TYR A 792 -9.57 -29.48 -4.75
N LYS A 793 -10.50 -30.43 -4.90
CA LYS A 793 -10.38 -31.79 -4.38
C LYS A 793 -9.17 -32.52 -5.00
N SER A 794 -9.03 -32.44 -6.31
CA SER A 794 -7.90 -33.08 -7.01
C SER A 794 -6.54 -32.60 -6.49
N TYR A 795 -6.37 -31.28 -6.33
CA TYR A 795 -5.15 -30.70 -5.76
C TYR A 795 -4.96 -31.07 -4.29
N TYR A 796 -6.04 -31.14 -3.53
CA TYR A 796 -6.02 -31.56 -2.15
C TYR A 796 -5.55 -33.02 -2.04
N ASP A 797 -6.09 -33.94 -2.83
CA ASP A 797 -5.73 -35.37 -2.82
C ASP A 797 -4.28 -35.61 -3.25
N GLN A 798 -3.77 -34.83 -4.21
CA GLN A 798 -2.36 -34.83 -4.61
C GLN A 798 -1.44 -34.39 -3.48
N ARG A 799 -1.78 -33.31 -2.80
CA ARG A 799 -1.00 -32.74 -1.70
C ARG A 799 -1.02 -33.58 -0.45
N ARG A 800 -2.17 -34.18 -0.14
CA ARG A 800 -2.35 -35.07 1.00
C ARG A 800 -1.45 -36.30 0.92
N LYS A 801 -1.22 -36.85 -0.28
CA LYS A 801 -0.27 -37.95 -0.50
C LYS A 801 1.18 -37.55 -0.23
N GLY A 802 1.51 -36.25 -0.33
CA GLY A 802 2.75 -35.66 0.14
C GLY A 802 2.68 -35.41 1.65
N VAL A 803 3.78 -34.92 2.23
CA VAL A 803 3.88 -34.66 3.68
C VAL A 803 3.42 -33.24 4.04
N ASP A 804 2.61 -32.58 3.22
CA ASP A 804 2.12 -31.21 3.46
C ASP A 804 0.91 -31.24 4.41
N PRO A 805 1.02 -30.73 5.63
CA PRO A 805 -0.11 -30.63 6.53
C PRO A 805 -1.06 -29.52 6.06
N LEU A 806 -2.21 -29.89 5.53
CA LEU A 806 -3.24 -28.95 5.02
C LEU A 806 -4.22 -28.55 6.11
N HIS A 807 -4.39 -29.39 7.14
CA HIS A 807 -5.40 -29.21 8.16
C HIS A 807 -4.88 -28.60 9.45
N ILE A 808 -5.74 -27.82 10.11
CA ILE A 808 -5.56 -27.31 11.47
C ILE A 808 -6.21 -28.21 12.52
N PHE A 809 -6.93 -29.26 12.09
CA PHE A 809 -7.49 -30.33 12.90
C PHE A 809 -6.80 -31.67 12.62
N PRO A 810 -6.89 -32.65 13.53
CA PRO A 810 -6.56 -34.01 13.21
C PRO A 810 -7.40 -34.52 12.05
N GLU A 811 -6.77 -34.98 10.99
CA GLU A 811 -7.47 -35.43 9.78
C GLU A 811 -8.43 -36.60 10.03
N ALA A 812 -8.16 -37.46 11.01
CA ALA A 812 -9.00 -38.54 11.43
C ALA A 812 -10.39 -38.07 11.95
N ALA A 813 -10.53 -36.83 12.39
CA ALA A 813 -11.78 -36.25 12.80
C ALA A 813 -12.66 -35.79 11.61
N LEU A 814 -12.06 -35.59 10.44
CA LEU A 814 -12.71 -35.07 9.24
C LEU A 814 -13.23 -36.22 8.37
N ALA A 815 -14.24 -36.94 8.87
CA ALA A 815 -14.72 -38.16 8.25
C ALA A 815 -15.36 -37.93 6.86
N GLU A 816 -16.02 -36.81 6.62
CA GLU A 816 -16.77 -36.56 5.40
C GLU A 816 -15.99 -35.73 4.35
N GLU A 817 -16.17 -36.07 3.06
CA GLU A 817 -15.67 -35.30 1.95
C GLU A 817 -16.61 -34.13 1.58
N VAL A 818 -16.08 -33.01 1.10
CA VAL A 818 -16.90 -31.88 0.61
C VAL A 818 -17.70 -32.33 -0.61
N VAL A 819 -17.01 -32.91 -1.59
CA VAL A 819 -17.64 -33.47 -2.79
C VAL A 819 -18.13 -34.85 -2.47
N PRO A 820 -19.46 -35.12 -2.49
CA PRO A 820 -19.99 -36.44 -2.34
C PRO A 820 -19.39 -37.34 -3.40
N GLN A 821 -19.04 -38.54 -3.03
CA GLN A 821 -18.61 -39.53 -4.04
C GLN A 821 -19.76 -39.71 -5.05
N GLN A 822 -19.43 -39.62 -6.34
CA GLN A 822 -20.44 -39.87 -7.35
C GLN A 822 -20.94 -41.29 -7.14
N LYS A 823 -22.26 -41.49 -7.20
CA LYS A 823 -22.85 -42.84 -7.03
C LYS A 823 -22.22 -43.88 -7.94
N SER A 824 -21.81 -43.49 -9.16
CA SER A 824 -21.07 -44.34 -10.09
C SER A 824 -19.69 -44.74 -9.59
N GLU A 825 -18.92 -43.80 -8.99
CA GLU A 825 -17.60 -44.09 -8.43
C GLU A 825 -17.71 -44.99 -7.19
N ALA A 826 -18.63 -44.67 -6.29
CA ALA A 826 -18.89 -45.50 -5.10
C ALA A 826 -19.38 -46.89 -5.45
N ARG A 827 -20.13 -47.08 -6.56
CA ARG A 827 -20.48 -48.39 -7.12
C ARG A 827 -19.26 -49.14 -7.65
N HIS A 828 -18.33 -48.43 -8.32
CA HIS A 828 -17.08 -49.05 -8.73
C HIS A 828 -16.26 -49.53 -7.53
N VAL A 829 -16.22 -48.72 -6.44
CA VAL A 829 -15.55 -49.13 -5.19
C VAL A 829 -16.23 -50.35 -4.58
N PHE A 830 -17.58 -50.41 -4.56
CA PHE A 830 -18.31 -51.59 -4.11
C PHE A 830 -17.92 -52.87 -4.91
N ALA A 831 -17.91 -52.75 -6.22
CA ALA A 831 -17.54 -53.86 -7.11
C ALA A 831 -16.11 -54.33 -6.86
N VAL A 832 -15.15 -53.43 -6.75
CA VAL A 832 -13.75 -53.74 -6.48
C VAL A 832 -13.57 -54.29 -5.06
N ALA A 833 -14.25 -53.72 -4.04
CA ALA A 833 -14.20 -54.20 -2.68
C ALA A 833 -14.81 -55.64 -2.57
N ALA A 834 -15.87 -55.92 -3.34
CA ALA A 834 -16.45 -57.26 -3.42
C ALA A 834 -15.47 -58.24 -4.09
N ALA A 835 -14.78 -57.82 -5.13
CA ALA A 835 -13.74 -58.63 -5.81
C ALA A 835 -12.56 -58.97 -4.88
N PHE A 836 -12.22 -58.07 -3.95
CA PHE A 836 -11.17 -58.26 -2.94
C PHE A 836 -11.71 -58.91 -1.64
N ASP A 837 -12.90 -59.44 -1.61
CA ASP A 837 -13.55 -60.08 -0.43
C ASP A 837 -13.76 -59.16 0.79
N TYR A 838 -13.84 -57.84 0.59
CA TYR A 838 -14.24 -56.86 1.62
C TYR A 838 -15.73 -56.65 1.70
N VAL A 839 -16.49 -57.01 0.66
CA VAL A 839 -17.94 -57.11 0.68
C VAL A 839 -18.32 -58.57 0.45
N ILE A 840 -18.95 -59.20 1.42
CA ILE A 840 -19.28 -60.62 1.40
C ILE A 840 -20.72 -60.88 1.76
N GLN A 841 -21.27 -62.00 1.28
CA GLN A 841 -22.60 -62.48 1.64
C GLN A 841 -22.50 -63.51 2.77
N VAL A 842 -23.25 -63.24 3.85
CA VAL A 842 -23.40 -64.19 4.97
C VAL A 842 -24.91 -64.44 5.18
N GLY A 843 -25.35 -65.62 4.83
CA GLY A 843 -26.78 -65.94 4.77
C GLY A 843 -27.50 -65.16 3.66
N SER A 844 -28.57 -64.46 4.01
CA SER A 844 -29.32 -63.65 3.08
C SER A 844 -28.86 -62.16 2.99
N PHE A 845 -27.90 -61.74 3.84
CA PHE A 845 -27.42 -60.38 3.94
C PHE A 845 -25.98 -60.21 3.47
N TYR A 846 -25.67 -59.03 2.93
CA TYR A 846 -24.32 -58.58 2.65
C TYR A 846 -23.74 -57.80 3.84
N TYR A 847 -22.42 -57.91 4.01
CA TYR A 847 -21.67 -57.24 5.06
C TYR A 847 -20.37 -56.68 4.48
N PHE A 848 -19.95 -55.55 5.01
CA PHE A 848 -18.58 -55.06 4.83
C PHE A 848 -17.70 -55.78 5.87
N ASP A 849 -16.59 -56.37 5.41
CA ASP A 849 -15.67 -57.16 6.23
C ASP A 849 -14.25 -56.63 6.15
N PRO A 850 -13.89 -55.56 6.88
CA PRO A 850 -12.59 -54.92 6.78
C PRO A 850 -11.42 -55.80 7.18
N GLU A 851 -11.62 -56.79 8.03
CA GLU A 851 -10.60 -57.69 8.52
C GLU A 851 -10.63 -59.08 7.81
N LYS A 852 -11.53 -59.29 6.86
CA LYS A 852 -11.77 -60.55 6.13
C LYS A 852 -11.98 -61.77 7.08
N GLU A 853 -12.62 -61.53 8.20
CA GLU A 853 -12.78 -62.55 9.26
C GLU A 853 -14.07 -63.37 9.14
N TYR A 854 -15.14 -62.82 8.56
CA TYR A 854 -16.44 -63.45 8.52
C TYR A 854 -16.43 -64.72 7.65
N LYS A 855 -15.64 -64.72 6.57
CA LYS A 855 -15.49 -65.90 5.69
C LYS A 855 -14.59 -66.96 6.28
N ASN A 856 -13.54 -66.59 7.05
CA ASN A 856 -12.47 -67.53 7.43
C ASN A 856 -12.60 -68.06 8.85
N ARG A 857 -13.34 -67.42 9.77
CA ARG A 857 -13.35 -67.75 11.19
C ARG A 857 -14.72 -68.08 11.79
N ASN A 858 -15.78 -68.18 11.00
CA ASN A 858 -17.16 -68.41 11.49
C ASN A 858 -17.61 -67.44 12.60
N ILE A 859 -17.10 -66.23 12.58
CA ILE A 859 -17.42 -65.15 13.53
C ILE A 859 -18.77 -64.58 13.11
N ARG A 860 -19.65 -64.23 14.09
CA ARG A 860 -20.89 -63.52 13.78
C ARG A 860 -20.56 -62.10 13.28
N PRO A 861 -21.06 -61.72 12.08
CA PRO A 861 -20.83 -60.38 11.55
C PRO A 861 -21.34 -59.30 12.49
N VAL A 862 -20.58 -58.22 12.60
CA VAL A 862 -20.94 -57.05 13.41
C VAL A 862 -22.11 -56.33 12.76
N ARG A 863 -23.11 -55.93 13.55
CA ARG A 863 -24.32 -55.30 13.07
C ARG A 863 -24.04 -53.95 12.36
N GLU A 864 -23.02 -53.29 12.78
CA GLU A 864 -22.55 -52.00 12.25
C GLU A 864 -22.12 -52.08 10.77
N TYR A 865 -21.51 -53.20 10.36
CA TYR A 865 -21.09 -53.46 9.00
C TYR A 865 -22.12 -54.17 8.12
N ARG A 866 -23.33 -54.40 8.66
CA ARG A 866 -24.42 -54.99 7.89
C ARG A 866 -24.88 -54.00 6.81
N LEU A 867 -24.92 -54.44 5.58
CA LEU A 867 -25.55 -53.80 4.44
C LEU A 867 -27.00 -54.23 4.35
N GLU A 868 -27.47 -54.60 3.17
CA GLU A 868 -28.87 -55.02 2.96
C GLU A 868 -28.98 -56.45 2.43
N GLN A 869 -30.23 -56.95 2.33
CA GLN A 869 -30.53 -58.23 1.75
C GLN A 869 -30.63 -58.09 0.22
N GLY A 870 -29.85 -58.91 -0.50
CA GLY A 870 -29.73 -58.81 -1.95
C GLY A 870 -28.64 -57.81 -2.40
N ARG A 871 -27.95 -58.12 -3.52
CA ARG A 871 -26.75 -57.39 -3.98
C ARG A 871 -27.03 -55.95 -4.33
N GLU A 872 -28.10 -55.69 -5.06
CA GLU A 872 -28.50 -54.36 -5.47
C GLU A 872 -28.76 -53.42 -4.29
N LYS A 873 -29.56 -53.91 -3.31
CA LYS A 873 -29.82 -53.12 -2.11
C LYS A 873 -28.60 -52.96 -1.22
N ALA A 874 -27.69 -53.95 -1.22
CA ALA A 874 -26.43 -53.87 -0.51
C ALA A 874 -25.48 -52.85 -1.13
N GLU A 875 -25.41 -52.83 -2.45
CA GLU A 875 -24.66 -51.80 -3.18
C GLU A 875 -25.23 -50.41 -2.88
N ASP A 876 -26.53 -50.24 -2.95
CA ASP A 876 -27.17 -48.96 -2.65
C ASP A 876 -26.93 -48.51 -1.18
N ALA A 877 -27.02 -49.45 -0.24
CA ALA A 877 -26.72 -49.21 1.18
C ALA A 877 -25.22 -48.85 1.41
N PHE A 878 -24.31 -49.46 0.64
CA PHE A 878 -22.89 -49.18 0.72
C PHE A 878 -22.56 -47.82 0.16
N VAL A 879 -23.07 -47.47 -1.02
CA VAL A 879 -22.85 -46.23 -1.73
C VAL A 879 -23.29 -44.99 -0.92
N HIS A 880 -24.29 -45.12 -0.06
CA HIS A 880 -24.74 -44.07 0.83
C HIS A 880 -23.93 -43.95 2.15
N ARG A 881 -22.89 -44.75 2.33
CA ARG A 881 -22.02 -44.74 3.51
C ARG A 881 -20.59 -44.36 3.11
N ASP A 882 -20.32 -43.07 2.94
CA ASP A 882 -19.03 -42.54 2.52
C ASP A 882 -17.83 -43.05 3.33
N GLU A 883 -18.06 -43.42 4.61
CA GLU A 883 -17.05 -44.01 5.48
C GLU A 883 -16.65 -45.40 5.02
N LEU A 884 -17.64 -46.27 4.70
CA LEU A 884 -17.36 -47.60 4.20
C LEU A 884 -16.70 -47.59 2.83
N VAL A 885 -17.12 -46.70 1.97
CA VAL A 885 -16.53 -46.54 0.63
C VAL A 885 -15.05 -46.17 0.74
N ARG A 886 -14.69 -45.19 1.55
CA ARG A 886 -13.30 -44.80 1.78
C ARG A 886 -12.48 -45.88 2.44
N GLN A 887 -13.03 -46.54 3.45
CA GLN A 887 -12.33 -47.64 4.12
C GLN A 887 -12.06 -48.77 3.14
N ALA A 888 -13.00 -49.10 2.27
CA ALA A 888 -12.85 -50.07 1.23
C ALA A 888 -11.76 -49.73 0.23
N GLU A 889 -11.71 -48.47 -0.24
CA GLU A 889 -10.65 -48.02 -1.12
C GLU A 889 -9.26 -48.16 -0.49
N GLN A 890 -9.10 -47.72 0.75
CA GLN A 890 -7.83 -47.82 1.48
C GLN A 890 -7.40 -49.28 1.68
N LEU A 891 -8.34 -50.15 1.99
CA LEU A 891 -8.05 -51.56 2.19
C LEU A 891 -7.67 -52.24 0.87
N VAL A 892 -8.36 -51.94 -0.21
CA VAL A 892 -8.01 -52.43 -1.56
C VAL A 892 -6.64 -51.92 -1.97
N GLU A 893 -6.34 -50.64 -1.79
CA GLU A 893 -5.02 -50.09 -2.10
C GLU A 893 -3.90 -50.74 -1.28
N ARG A 894 -4.12 -50.95 0.00
CA ARG A 894 -3.19 -51.68 0.87
C ARG A 894 -2.94 -53.09 0.34
N ASP A 895 -3.97 -53.82 -0.04
CA ASP A 895 -3.85 -55.15 -0.55
C ASP A 895 -3.13 -55.19 -1.92
N VAL A 896 -3.42 -54.24 -2.80
CA VAL A 896 -2.71 -54.07 -4.07
C VAL A 896 -1.21 -53.82 -3.86
N VAL A 897 -0.84 -52.99 -2.91
CA VAL A 897 0.55 -52.71 -2.56
C VAL A 897 1.23 -54.01 -2.01
N ASN A 898 0.52 -54.74 -1.15
CA ASN A 898 1.07 -55.94 -0.51
C ASN A 898 1.25 -57.09 -1.48
N MET A 899 0.33 -57.32 -2.42
CA MET A 899 0.41 -58.42 -3.39
C MET A 899 1.12 -58.06 -4.71
N GLY A 900 1.25 -56.77 -5.01
CA GLY A 900 1.81 -56.26 -6.25
C GLY A 900 0.77 -56.21 -7.39
N ASN A 901 0.92 -55.27 -8.30
CA ASN A 901 -0.02 -54.96 -9.38
C ASN A 901 -0.35 -56.20 -10.24
N GLN A 902 0.64 -57.03 -10.61
CA GLN A 902 0.35 -58.21 -11.43
C GLN A 902 -0.51 -59.28 -10.72
N ALA A 903 -0.33 -59.47 -9.41
CA ALA A 903 -1.19 -60.36 -8.66
C ALA A 903 -2.60 -59.81 -8.48
N ALA A 904 -2.72 -58.52 -8.24
CA ALA A 904 -4.04 -57.84 -8.19
C ALA A 904 -4.79 -57.91 -9.53
N ILE A 905 -4.11 -57.71 -10.65
CA ILE A 905 -4.68 -57.87 -12.00
C ILE A 905 -5.19 -59.32 -12.21
N ARG A 906 -4.43 -60.32 -11.80
CA ARG A 906 -4.91 -61.72 -11.91
C ARG A 906 -6.14 -62.00 -11.05
N LEU A 907 -6.18 -61.53 -9.83
CA LEU A 907 -7.35 -61.60 -8.96
C LEU A 907 -8.60 -60.98 -9.62
N LEU A 908 -8.45 -59.81 -10.18
CA LEU A 908 -9.54 -59.13 -10.89
C LEU A 908 -9.99 -59.92 -12.15
N ASP A 909 -9.05 -60.55 -12.90
CA ASP A 909 -9.36 -61.38 -14.05
C ASP A 909 -10.17 -62.63 -13.65
N GLU A 910 -9.78 -63.28 -12.55
CA GLU A 910 -10.53 -64.42 -12.00
C GLU A 910 -11.96 -64.00 -11.62
N ARG A 911 -12.13 -62.88 -10.96
CA ARG A 911 -13.46 -62.33 -10.60
C ARG A 911 -14.31 -61.96 -11.83
N ILE A 912 -13.74 -61.31 -12.79
CA ILE A 912 -14.40 -60.98 -14.05
C ILE A 912 -14.87 -62.24 -14.75
N THR A 913 -14.07 -63.31 -14.73
CA THR A 913 -14.43 -64.60 -15.34
C THR A 913 -15.59 -65.23 -14.60
N GLU A 914 -15.58 -65.26 -13.23
CA GLU A 914 -16.67 -65.71 -12.41
C GLU A 914 -17.99 -64.96 -12.68
N TYR A 915 -17.91 -63.62 -12.78
CA TYR A 915 -19.07 -62.79 -13.05
C TYR A 915 -19.62 -63.03 -14.48
N LYS A 916 -18.78 -63.22 -15.46
CA LYS A 916 -19.20 -63.60 -16.83
C LYS A 916 -19.87 -64.99 -16.86
N GLN A 917 -19.40 -65.95 -16.10
CA GLN A 917 -20.04 -67.23 -15.97
C GLN A 917 -21.40 -67.12 -15.28
N THR A 918 -21.52 -66.22 -14.30
CA THR A 918 -22.78 -65.97 -13.62
C THR A 918 -23.79 -65.32 -14.54
N LEU A 919 -23.35 -64.34 -15.34
CA LEU A 919 -24.15 -63.64 -16.37
C LEU A 919 -24.67 -64.60 -17.45
N SER A 920 -23.87 -65.58 -17.82
CA SER A 920 -24.31 -66.64 -18.83
C SER A 920 -25.50 -67.47 -18.41
N LYS A 921 -25.79 -67.51 -17.10
CA LYS A 921 -26.90 -68.27 -16.48
C LYS A 921 -28.10 -67.39 -16.18
N MET A 922 -28.02 -66.04 -16.38
CA MET A 922 -29.08 -65.11 -16.07
C MET A 922 -29.96 -64.78 -17.28
N PRO A 923 -31.22 -64.40 -17.09
CA PRO A 923 -32.08 -63.92 -18.18
C PRO A 923 -31.48 -62.71 -18.88
N PRO A 924 -31.76 -62.52 -20.18
CA PRO A 924 -31.15 -61.41 -20.94
C PRO A 924 -31.59 -60.03 -20.45
N ASP A 925 -32.76 -59.89 -19.85
CA ASP A 925 -33.32 -58.62 -19.38
C ASP A 925 -33.58 -58.67 -17.89
N GLY A 926 -32.76 -58.05 -17.06
CA GLY A 926 -32.92 -57.96 -15.63
C GLY A 926 -31.97 -56.96 -14.98
N ASP A 927 -32.44 -56.29 -13.91
CA ASP A 927 -31.64 -55.26 -13.20
C ASP A 927 -30.38 -55.86 -12.58
N LEU A 928 -30.47 -57.08 -12.05
CA LEU A 928 -29.33 -57.81 -11.51
C LEU A 928 -28.27 -58.14 -12.58
N ARG A 929 -28.71 -58.42 -13.82
CA ARG A 929 -27.80 -58.63 -14.95
C ARG A 929 -27.03 -57.36 -15.29
N ARG A 930 -27.71 -56.21 -15.39
CA ARG A 930 -27.10 -54.91 -15.62
C ARG A 930 -26.09 -54.57 -14.53
N GLN A 931 -26.43 -54.81 -13.27
CA GLN A 931 -25.52 -54.63 -12.15
C GLN A 931 -24.21 -55.40 -12.32
N TYR A 932 -24.26 -56.70 -12.66
CA TYR A 932 -23.04 -57.49 -12.91
C TYR A 932 -22.25 -57.00 -14.15
N GLU A 933 -22.94 -56.52 -15.18
CA GLU A 933 -22.30 -55.92 -16.35
C GLU A 933 -21.54 -54.62 -15.97
N ASP A 934 -22.14 -53.76 -15.16
CA ASP A 934 -21.53 -52.56 -14.64
C ASP A 934 -20.35 -52.87 -13.69
N GLU A 935 -20.50 -53.88 -12.84
CA GLU A 935 -19.41 -54.33 -11.98
C GLU A 935 -18.21 -54.87 -12.78
N ILE A 936 -18.46 -55.63 -13.83
CA ILE A 936 -17.37 -56.09 -14.74
C ILE A 936 -16.63 -54.88 -15.35
N LEU A 937 -17.34 -53.87 -15.80
CA LEU A 937 -16.74 -52.64 -16.31
C LEU A 937 -15.87 -51.94 -15.25
N ALA A 938 -16.35 -51.89 -14.01
CA ALA A 938 -15.60 -51.32 -12.88
C ALA A 938 -14.29 -52.11 -12.61
N LEU A 939 -14.36 -53.45 -12.62
CA LEU A 939 -13.17 -54.29 -12.42
C LEU A 939 -12.18 -54.16 -13.56
N GLN A 940 -12.63 -54.04 -14.82
CA GLN A 940 -11.79 -53.78 -15.99
C GLN A 940 -11.12 -52.43 -15.91
N ALA A 941 -11.83 -51.39 -15.49
CA ALA A 941 -11.27 -50.06 -15.26
C ALA A 941 -10.12 -50.08 -14.24
N LYS A 942 -10.33 -50.81 -13.11
CA LYS A 942 -9.27 -50.96 -12.09
C LYS A 942 -8.05 -51.71 -12.60
N GLN A 943 -8.26 -52.78 -13.43
CA GLN A 943 -7.16 -53.50 -14.07
C GLN A 943 -6.34 -52.60 -14.99
N GLN A 944 -7.00 -51.78 -15.80
CA GLN A 944 -6.33 -50.82 -16.66
C GLN A 944 -5.50 -49.82 -15.83
N GLN A 945 -6.06 -49.29 -14.77
CA GLN A 945 -5.35 -48.41 -13.84
C GLN A 945 -4.06 -49.04 -13.27
N LEU A 946 -4.15 -50.33 -12.87
CA LEU A 946 -3.00 -51.09 -12.34
C LEU A 946 -1.98 -51.51 -13.41
N GLY A 947 -2.38 -51.62 -14.67
CA GLY A 947 -1.53 -51.96 -15.80
C GLY A 947 -0.72 -50.77 -16.35
N TYR A 948 -1.17 -49.53 -16.08
CA TYR A 948 -0.46 -48.29 -16.45
C TYR A 948 0.43 -47.75 -15.31
N ALA A 949 0.30 -48.20 -14.10
CA ALA A 949 1.13 -47.89 -12.95
C ALA A 949 2.26 -48.92 -12.75
#